data_2d51b564beb0b204e7ebc6b88a206e69
#
_entry.id   2d51b564beb0b204e7ebc6b88a206e69
#
_cell.length_a   1.000
_cell.length_b   1.000
_cell.length_c   1.000
_cell.angle_alpha   90.00
_cell.angle_beta   90.00
_cell.angle_gamma   90.00
#
_symmetry.space_group_name_H-M   'P 1'
#
loop_
_entity.id
_entity.type
_entity.pdbx_description
1 polymer ?
#
loop_
_entity_poly.entity_id
_entity_poly.type
_entity_poly.pdbx_seq_one_letter_code
_entity_poly.pdbx_strand_id
1 'polypeptide(L)'
;MKKLPLKRTAAGILCLTTLLASAGLAPSTASAAGSSVTINEVCPKNTTKPASDGNFYDWVELYNNSSAPVDISGYGLTDKETKPFRFTFPSGTVIPAKGSLVLYCDSDAALNNSAIAPFGMSASGEALTLSDASGNVVDTITFGALASDTSYGRYPDGADDFYTLSCTPGAANTAPEGSNAVKLPEFSKESGFYDSGFSLTINAPSGTTVYYTTDGSDPTTESEKYTAPINITDMSNTENKLSARTDISASAVTAPRITVDKAAIVRAVAVDSQGRVSEPVTKTYFVGKTASGYYKNMKVVSMVTDPDNLFDYEKGIYVKGKKYDEATGSTQQPGGPGQQPGGPGGGWQIPGWGDWNPGGGFNFMEPWKTPANYTQKGREWERVANIEMFDNGTSVVQQNVGIRIKGAASRNQAQKSFTLYARQDYGKPELEYDFFDGTATKAKNGKTIKKFENIVIRNGGNDCGNFYFRDSVNQQLVADRAFATQGMSECMLFIDGEFWGIYQITEKVSDDYINTHYGIKKSDVAIIKNGEAEEGTEQDLQDWNSLIQGVANGSVTYEQFAQKVDVQSFMDYFSAEIYWSNSDWPQNNVAAWRSNAIDETNPYSDGKWRMFLFDTESGQGLYGSQNNSANANCFQRIAQNRDDDLSAAFTKLLKDEKFALDFARTYMDIANYNFDTEKTTAEIDKFKNLYSQQILDTYDRYPSNSNGKQKLESEYNTVMSFYKNRYSTAESTMRNACSLKSTTNTVTVQNDISSGSVKLNTLTLKENKWSGKYHSDYDMTATAQPNEGASFDHWEITGAELTSGSKTSPTITFKATGDVTIKAVYSGGASNVIDGDFNGDTQVNVADLVLLNQYLLGKKVTIANADIIKDGVIDTFDLVQLRKMLTK
;
A
#
# COMPACT_ATOMS: atom_id res chain seq x y z
N MET A 1 -56.30 10.92 9.48
CA MET A 1 -57.38 9.92 9.67
C MET A 1 -56.85 8.53 9.40
N LYS A 2 -56.95 7.68 10.44
CA LYS A 2 -57.07 6.21 10.43
C LYS A 2 -56.01 5.41 9.70
N LYS A 3 -55.07 4.73 10.37
CA LYS A 3 -55.07 3.57 11.30
C LYS A 3 -54.72 2.28 10.58
N LEU A 4 -53.65 1.69 11.10
CA LEU A 4 -53.15 0.29 11.06
C LEU A 4 -54.27 -0.77 11.26
N PRO A 5 -54.02 -2.09 11.11
CA PRO A 5 -53.09 -2.83 11.94
C PRO A 5 -52.40 -4.08 11.36
N LEU A 6 -51.34 -4.46 12.10
CA LEU A 6 -50.67 -5.76 12.28
C LEU A 6 -51.50 -7.05 12.08
N LYS A 7 -50.80 -8.10 11.66
CA LYS A 7 -50.84 -9.39 12.39
C LYS A 7 -49.57 -10.25 12.16
N ARG A 8 -49.04 -10.72 13.26
CA ARG A 8 -47.97 -11.75 13.42
C ARG A 8 -48.57 -13.15 13.20
N THR A 9 -47.75 -14.10 12.77
CA THR A 9 -47.79 -15.47 13.33
C THR A 9 -46.39 -16.11 13.19
N ALA A 10 -45.95 -16.73 14.29
CA ALA A 10 -44.72 -17.48 14.46
C ALA A 10 -44.94 -18.96 14.31
N ALA A 11 -43.89 -19.69 14.04
CA ALA A 11 -43.46 -21.05 14.44
C ALA A 11 -42.59 -21.65 13.30
N GLY A 12 -41.52 -22.34 13.52
CA GLY A 12 -40.96 -23.09 14.62
C GLY A 12 -39.60 -23.64 14.25
N ILE A 13 -38.86 -23.89 15.23
CA ILE A 13 -37.48 -24.35 15.33
C ILE A 13 -37.29 -25.73 14.72
N LEU A 14 -36.20 -25.95 13.97
CA LEU A 14 -35.47 -27.22 14.06
C LEU A 14 -33.95 -27.00 13.87
N CYS A 15 -33.23 -27.32 14.93
CA CYS A 15 -31.78 -27.28 15.00
C CYS A 15 -31.21 -28.53 14.35
N LEU A 16 -30.26 -28.37 13.39
CA LEU A 16 -29.36 -29.46 13.03
C LEU A 16 -27.94 -28.88 12.84
N THR A 17 -27.09 -29.28 13.77
CA THR A 17 -25.65 -29.01 13.74
C THR A 17 -24.97 -29.80 12.61
N THR A 18 -24.29 -29.12 11.69
CA THR A 18 -23.25 -29.76 10.89
C THR A 18 -22.07 -28.80 10.80
N LEU A 19 -20.88 -29.33 11.13
CA LEU A 19 -19.59 -28.71 10.88
C LEU A 19 -19.50 -28.23 9.41
N LEU A 20 -19.18 -26.97 9.21
CA LEU A 20 -18.76 -26.46 7.90
C LEU A 20 -17.28 -26.10 8.00
N ALA A 21 -16.48 -26.91 7.33
CA ALA A 21 -15.16 -26.53 6.89
C ALA A 21 -15.28 -25.36 5.92
N SER A 22 -14.47 -24.33 6.10
CA SER A 22 -14.39 -23.17 5.20
C SER A 22 -13.76 -23.62 3.87
N ALA A 23 -14.61 -23.92 2.88
CA ALA A 23 -14.23 -23.97 1.49
C ALA A 23 -14.56 -22.61 0.88
N GLY A 24 -13.60 -22.01 0.19
CA GLY A 24 -13.78 -20.77 -0.53
C GLY A 24 -14.95 -20.87 -1.51
N LEU A 25 -15.81 -19.86 -1.51
CA LEU A 25 -16.90 -19.74 -2.47
C LEU A 25 -16.32 -19.38 -3.83
N ALA A 26 -16.21 -20.39 -4.69
CA ALA A 26 -16.19 -20.14 -6.13
C ALA A 26 -17.58 -19.58 -6.55
N PRO A 27 -17.65 -18.65 -7.53
CA PRO A 27 -18.93 -18.15 -8.01
C PRO A 27 -19.75 -19.34 -8.54
N SER A 28 -20.94 -19.56 -7.97
CA SER A 28 -21.81 -20.63 -8.40
C SER A 28 -22.51 -20.21 -9.68
N THR A 29 -22.20 -20.86 -10.80
CA THR A 29 -23.03 -20.87 -12.00
C THR A 29 -24.24 -21.72 -11.71
N ALA A 30 -25.42 -21.10 -11.58
CA ALA A 30 -26.68 -21.85 -11.53
C ALA A 30 -27.14 -22.22 -12.95
N SER A 31 -26.65 -23.35 -13.46
CA SER A 31 -27.29 -23.99 -14.61
C SER A 31 -28.53 -24.76 -14.13
N ALA A 32 -29.68 -24.52 -14.73
CA ALA A 32 -30.85 -25.36 -14.50
C ALA A 32 -30.51 -26.77 -15.02
N ALA A 33 -30.48 -27.76 -14.13
CA ALA A 33 -30.17 -29.13 -14.51
C ALA A 33 -31.12 -29.61 -15.61
N GLY A 34 -30.61 -29.72 -16.87
CA GLY A 34 -31.34 -30.25 -18.01
C GLY A 34 -31.59 -29.29 -19.15
N SER A 35 -31.05 -28.05 -19.16
CA SER A 35 -31.13 -27.17 -20.33
C SER A 35 -30.36 -27.73 -21.51
N SER A 36 -31.00 -27.80 -22.68
CA SER A 36 -30.36 -28.22 -23.92
C SER A 36 -29.47 -27.13 -24.55
N VAL A 37 -29.60 -25.86 -24.10
CA VAL A 37 -28.86 -24.71 -24.65
C VAL A 37 -28.10 -24.02 -23.50
N THR A 38 -26.82 -23.70 -23.73
CA THR A 38 -25.95 -23.03 -22.76
C THR A 38 -25.29 -21.82 -23.41
N ILE A 39 -24.89 -20.84 -22.60
CA ILE A 39 -23.93 -19.82 -23.01
C ILE A 39 -22.56 -20.51 -23.06
N ASN A 40 -21.97 -20.59 -24.26
CA ASN A 40 -20.77 -21.36 -24.51
C ASN A 40 -19.48 -20.53 -24.39
N GLU A 41 -19.50 -19.32 -24.98
CA GLU A 41 -18.33 -18.45 -25.04
C GLU A 41 -18.78 -16.98 -25.09
N VAL A 42 -18.00 -16.09 -24.44
CA VAL A 42 -18.22 -14.63 -24.50
C VAL A 42 -16.89 -13.92 -24.76
N CYS A 43 -16.90 -12.89 -25.61
CA CYS A 43 -15.75 -12.05 -25.89
C CYS A 43 -16.16 -10.57 -25.79
N PRO A 44 -15.85 -9.89 -24.67
CA PRO A 44 -16.27 -8.51 -24.39
C PRO A 44 -15.37 -7.44 -25.02
N LYS A 45 -14.31 -7.83 -25.73
CA LYS A 45 -13.44 -6.90 -26.45
C LYS A 45 -12.76 -7.58 -27.64
N ASN A 46 -13.50 -7.67 -28.72
CA ASN A 46 -13.07 -8.29 -29.96
C ASN A 46 -12.50 -7.26 -30.93
N THR A 47 -11.25 -7.42 -31.36
CA THR A 47 -10.58 -6.55 -32.34
C THR A 47 -10.02 -7.30 -33.53
N THR A 48 -10.13 -8.65 -33.59
CA THR A 48 -9.51 -9.49 -34.60
C THR A 48 -10.47 -10.40 -35.35
N LYS A 49 -11.69 -10.65 -34.85
CA LYS A 49 -12.68 -11.52 -35.45
C LYS A 49 -13.85 -10.69 -35.99
N PRO A 50 -13.82 -10.26 -37.27
CA PRO A 50 -14.86 -9.39 -37.81
C PRO A 50 -16.20 -10.14 -37.96
N ALA A 51 -17.32 -9.42 -37.77
CA ALA A 51 -18.64 -9.85 -38.16
C ALA A 51 -18.79 -9.86 -39.71
N SER A 52 -19.92 -10.34 -40.23
CA SER A 52 -20.16 -10.42 -41.67
C SER A 52 -20.16 -9.06 -42.40
N ASP A 53 -20.34 -7.97 -41.66
CA ASP A 53 -20.28 -6.60 -42.17
C ASP A 53 -18.88 -5.98 -42.12
N GLY A 54 -17.89 -6.74 -41.62
CA GLY A 54 -16.48 -6.32 -41.49
C GLY A 54 -16.15 -5.54 -40.22
N ASN A 55 -17.14 -5.30 -39.35
CA ASN A 55 -16.95 -4.61 -38.08
C ASN A 55 -16.57 -5.60 -36.95
N PHE A 56 -16.01 -5.08 -35.89
CA PHE A 56 -15.61 -5.82 -34.70
C PHE A 56 -16.55 -5.46 -33.56
N TYR A 57 -17.39 -6.40 -33.16
CA TYR A 57 -18.34 -6.27 -32.07
C TYR A 57 -18.02 -7.24 -30.96
N ASP A 58 -18.41 -6.92 -29.74
CA ASP A 58 -18.50 -7.94 -28.69
C ASP A 58 -19.44 -9.06 -29.14
N TRP A 59 -19.25 -10.27 -28.62
CA TRP A 59 -20.13 -11.36 -29.04
C TRP A 59 -20.31 -12.43 -27.94
N VAL A 60 -21.46 -13.09 -28.02
CA VAL A 60 -21.86 -14.23 -27.18
C VAL A 60 -22.14 -15.41 -28.08
N GLU A 61 -21.62 -16.58 -27.74
CA GLU A 61 -21.97 -17.84 -28.42
C GLU A 61 -22.85 -18.69 -27.52
N LEU A 62 -23.95 -19.20 -28.10
CA LEU A 62 -24.82 -20.21 -27.50
C LEU A 62 -24.52 -21.58 -28.12
N TYR A 63 -24.57 -22.64 -27.33
CA TYR A 63 -24.34 -24.00 -27.78
C TYR A 63 -25.50 -24.92 -27.42
N ASN A 64 -25.90 -25.77 -28.37
CA ASN A 64 -26.96 -26.78 -28.18
C ASN A 64 -26.31 -28.12 -27.75
N ASN A 65 -26.47 -28.47 -26.48
CA ASN A 65 -25.98 -29.73 -25.92
C ASN A 65 -26.76 -30.98 -26.36
N SER A 66 -27.96 -30.79 -26.98
CA SER A 66 -28.81 -31.94 -27.33
C SER A 66 -28.40 -32.61 -28.66
N SER A 67 -28.95 -33.79 -28.94
CA SER A 67 -28.76 -34.50 -30.19
C SER A 67 -29.79 -34.11 -31.27
N ALA A 68 -30.66 -33.11 -31.01
CA ALA A 68 -31.65 -32.60 -31.92
C ALA A 68 -31.56 -31.07 -32.05
N PRO A 69 -31.96 -30.46 -33.15
CA PRO A 69 -32.08 -29.00 -33.24
C PRO A 69 -33.03 -28.44 -32.16
N VAL A 70 -32.65 -27.26 -31.60
CA VAL A 70 -33.43 -26.57 -30.58
C VAL A 70 -33.88 -25.21 -31.11
N ASP A 71 -35.22 -24.96 -31.10
CA ASP A 71 -35.80 -23.66 -31.41
C ASP A 71 -35.73 -22.77 -30.14
N ILE A 72 -35.01 -21.64 -30.24
CA ILE A 72 -34.87 -20.65 -29.19
C ILE A 72 -35.63 -19.35 -29.49
N SER A 73 -36.64 -19.43 -30.38
CA SER A 73 -37.50 -18.29 -30.68
C SER A 73 -38.14 -17.72 -29.42
N GLY A 74 -38.01 -16.40 -29.23
CA GLY A 74 -38.53 -15.72 -28.06
C GLY A 74 -37.69 -15.83 -26.79
N TYR A 75 -36.56 -16.54 -26.80
CA TYR A 75 -35.62 -16.53 -25.67
C TYR A 75 -35.06 -15.12 -25.48
N GLY A 76 -34.69 -14.77 -24.25
CA GLY A 76 -34.08 -13.48 -23.87
C GLY A 76 -32.63 -13.63 -23.49
N LEU A 77 -31.79 -12.68 -23.91
CA LEU A 77 -30.41 -12.51 -23.42
C LEU A 77 -30.25 -11.12 -22.83
N THR A 78 -29.56 -11.03 -21.70
CA THR A 78 -29.40 -9.77 -20.98
C THR A 78 -28.12 -9.73 -20.17
N ASP A 79 -27.56 -8.51 -20.04
CA ASP A 79 -26.54 -8.09 -19.07
C ASP A 79 -27.17 -7.46 -17.80
N LYS A 80 -28.53 -7.46 -17.67
CA LYS A 80 -29.26 -6.85 -16.55
C LYS A 80 -30.38 -7.74 -16.06
N GLU A 81 -30.26 -8.33 -14.89
CA GLU A 81 -31.25 -9.21 -14.26
C GLU A 81 -32.69 -8.61 -14.27
N THR A 82 -32.78 -7.29 -14.08
CA THR A 82 -34.08 -6.60 -14.05
C THR A 82 -34.79 -6.49 -15.42
N LYS A 83 -34.11 -6.88 -16.51
CA LYS A 83 -34.61 -6.78 -17.90
C LYS A 83 -34.26 -8.05 -18.69
N PRO A 84 -34.88 -9.20 -18.42
CA PRO A 84 -34.48 -10.50 -18.98
C PRO A 84 -34.56 -10.57 -20.52
N PHE A 85 -35.33 -9.72 -21.17
CA PHE A 85 -35.49 -9.65 -22.61
C PHE A 85 -34.88 -8.38 -23.21
N ARG A 86 -33.66 -8.07 -22.85
CA ARG A 86 -32.92 -6.93 -23.44
C ARG A 86 -32.64 -7.16 -24.92
N PHE A 87 -32.30 -8.40 -25.27
CA PHE A 87 -32.41 -8.93 -26.62
C PHE A 87 -33.39 -10.11 -26.64
N THR A 88 -34.23 -10.19 -27.65
CA THR A 88 -35.15 -11.34 -27.83
C THR A 88 -34.83 -12.02 -29.15
N PHE A 89 -34.53 -13.31 -29.09
CA PHE A 89 -34.24 -14.09 -30.31
C PHE A 89 -35.48 -14.13 -31.25
N PRO A 90 -35.29 -13.77 -32.52
CA PRO A 90 -36.39 -13.74 -33.51
C PRO A 90 -37.06 -15.10 -33.71
N SER A 91 -38.31 -15.08 -34.17
CA SER A 91 -39.02 -16.30 -34.54
C SER A 91 -38.27 -17.08 -35.63
N GLY A 92 -38.14 -18.40 -35.47
CA GLY A 92 -37.40 -19.28 -36.35
C GLY A 92 -35.90 -19.36 -36.05
N THR A 93 -35.41 -18.82 -34.91
CA THR A 93 -34.05 -19.00 -34.48
C THR A 93 -33.86 -20.41 -33.96
N VAL A 94 -33.08 -21.24 -34.69
CA VAL A 94 -32.82 -22.65 -34.37
C VAL A 94 -31.32 -22.89 -34.26
N ILE A 95 -30.89 -23.52 -33.17
CA ILE A 95 -29.51 -23.98 -33.01
C ILE A 95 -29.44 -25.47 -33.40
N PRO A 96 -28.63 -25.86 -34.40
CA PRO A 96 -28.50 -27.27 -34.82
C PRO A 96 -28.06 -28.17 -33.65
N ALA A 97 -28.35 -29.47 -33.76
CA ALA A 97 -27.83 -30.46 -32.77
C ALA A 97 -26.32 -30.39 -32.68
N LYS A 98 -25.79 -30.25 -31.45
CA LYS A 98 -24.36 -30.10 -31.19
C LYS A 98 -23.72 -28.95 -31.98
N GLY A 99 -24.50 -27.93 -32.32
CA GLY A 99 -24.05 -26.73 -33.01
C GLY A 99 -24.09 -25.50 -32.12
N SER A 100 -23.50 -24.41 -32.62
CA SER A 100 -23.46 -23.11 -31.95
C SER A 100 -24.17 -22.01 -32.73
N LEU A 101 -24.47 -20.91 -32.06
CA LEU A 101 -25.02 -19.65 -32.59
C LEU A 101 -24.30 -18.47 -31.99
N VAL A 102 -23.65 -17.63 -32.81
CA VAL A 102 -23.01 -16.39 -32.38
C VAL A 102 -23.98 -15.22 -32.47
N LEU A 103 -24.13 -14.48 -31.39
CA LEU A 103 -24.84 -13.22 -31.32
C LEU A 103 -23.88 -12.10 -31.05
N TYR A 104 -23.81 -11.12 -31.95
CA TYR A 104 -23.03 -9.90 -31.76
C TYR A 104 -23.76 -8.92 -30.86
N CYS A 105 -23.01 -8.15 -30.08
CA CYS A 105 -23.50 -7.22 -29.07
C CYS A 105 -22.88 -5.84 -29.27
N ASP A 106 -23.70 -4.83 -29.53
CA ASP A 106 -23.29 -3.42 -29.65
C ASP A 106 -24.50 -2.51 -29.62
N SER A 107 -24.48 -1.49 -28.73
CA SER A 107 -25.64 -0.61 -28.53
C SER A 107 -25.90 0.31 -29.72
N ASP A 108 -24.85 0.74 -30.41
CA ASP A 108 -24.97 1.69 -31.54
C ASP A 108 -25.30 0.97 -32.85
N ALA A 109 -24.68 -0.18 -33.08
CA ALA A 109 -24.94 -1.00 -34.24
C ALA A 109 -26.36 -1.58 -34.20
N ALA A 110 -26.91 -1.93 -33.05
CA ALA A 110 -28.27 -2.43 -32.87
C ALA A 110 -29.37 -1.41 -33.28
N LEU A 111 -29.05 -0.11 -33.28
CA LEU A 111 -29.98 0.91 -33.78
C LEU A 111 -30.35 0.73 -35.27
N ASN A 112 -29.44 0.12 -36.04
CA ASN A 112 -29.59 -0.08 -37.47
C ASN A 112 -29.70 -1.57 -37.87
N ASN A 113 -29.47 -2.50 -36.95
CA ASN A 113 -29.48 -3.92 -37.18
C ASN A 113 -30.07 -4.69 -36.00
N SER A 114 -31.31 -5.11 -36.08
CA SER A 114 -32.05 -5.84 -35.05
C SER A 114 -31.52 -7.26 -34.79
N ALA A 115 -30.56 -7.75 -35.55
CA ALA A 115 -29.87 -9.01 -35.30
C ALA A 115 -28.68 -8.86 -34.35
N ILE A 116 -28.34 -7.61 -33.94
CA ILE A 116 -27.31 -7.30 -32.95
C ILE A 116 -28.00 -6.98 -31.62
N ALA A 117 -27.50 -7.53 -30.54
CA ALA A 117 -28.02 -7.23 -29.20
C ALA A 117 -27.73 -5.77 -28.82
N PRO A 118 -28.74 -5.04 -28.24
CA PRO A 118 -28.64 -3.60 -27.98
C PRO A 118 -27.86 -3.29 -26.67
N PHE A 119 -26.71 -3.96 -26.49
CA PHE A 119 -25.77 -3.72 -25.40
C PHE A 119 -24.38 -4.23 -25.79
N GLY A 120 -23.36 -3.56 -25.33
CA GLY A 120 -21.97 -4.06 -25.32
C GLY A 120 -21.67 -4.73 -23.99
N MET A 121 -20.60 -5.51 -23.93
CA MET A 121 -20.13 -6.16 -22.73
C MET A 121 -18.93 -5.43 -22.13
N SER A 122 -18.84 -5.43 -20.79
CA SER A 122 -17.72 -4.81 -20.09
C SER A 122 -16.49 -5.73 -20.10
N ALA A 123 -15.39 -5.28 -20.69
CA ALA A 123 -14.10 -5.98 -20.62
C ALA A 123 -13.53 -6.10 -19.18
N SER A 124 -14.05 -5.32 -18.23
CA SER A 124 -13.69 -5.46 -16.80
C SER A 124 -14.50 -6.51 -16.05
N GLY A 125 -15.41 -7.20 -16.76
CA GLY A 125 -16.24 -8.29 -16.22
C GLY A 125 -17.67 -7.88 -15.96
N GLU A 126 -18.59 -8.84 -16.16
CA GLU A 126 -20.02 -8.75 -15.86
C GLU A 126 -20.70 -10.13 -15.89
N ALA A 127 -22.00 -10.14 -15.70
CA ALA A 127 -22.83 -11.35 -15.82
C ALA A 127 -23.79 -11.25 -17.01
N LEU A 128 -23.97 -12.35 -17.74
CA LEU A 128 -24.99 -12.51 -18.78
C LEU A 128 -25.95 -13.63 -18.40
N THR A 129 -27.23 -13.41 -18.65
CA THR A 129 -28.29 -14.38 -18.38
C THR A 129 -29.08 -14.67 -19.65
N LEU A 130 -29.22 -15.97 -19.96
CA LEU A 130 -30.10 -16.49 -20.98
C LEU A 130 -31.41 -16.97 -20.31
N SER A 131 -32.56 -16.52 -20.81
CA SER A 131 -33.88 -16.92 -20.32
C SER A 131 -34.71 -17.54 -21.43
N ASP A 132 -35.59 -18.46 -21.09
CA ASP A 132 -36.59 -18.99 -22.05
C ASP A 132 -37.65 -17.94 -22.40
N ALA A 133 -38.53 -18.25 -23.37
CA ALA A 133 -39.60 -17.36 -23.79
C ALA A 133 -40.64 -17.03 -22.68
N SER A 134 -40.61 -17.76 -21.56
CA SER A 134 -41.45 -17.52 -20.38
C SER A 134 -40.75 -16.68 -19.33
N GLY A 135 -39.46 -16.38 -19.51
CA GLY A 135 -38.60 -15.61 -18.58
C GLY A 135 -37.91 -16.47 -17.49
N ASN A 136 -37.98 -17.80 -17.60
CA ASN A 136 -37.20 -18.65 -16.68
C ASN A 136 -35.72 -18.65 -17.10
N VAL A 137 -34.85 -18.56 -16.15
CA VAL A 137 -33.39 -18.61 -16.40
C VAL A 137 -33.01 -19.99 -16.95
N VAL A 138 -32.38 -20.02 -18.10
CA VAL A 138 -31.86 -21.19 -18.79
C VAL A 138 -30.42 -21.43 -18.46
N ASP A 139 -29.60 -20.35 -18.52
CA ASP A 139 -28.15 -20.39 -18.17
C ASP A 139 -27.69 -18.99 -17.81
N THR A 140 -26.61 -18.93 -17.01
CA THR A 140 -25.95 -17.69 -16.61
C THR A 140 -24.46 -17.87 -16.62
N ILE A 141 -23.72 -16.90 -17.20
CA ILE A 141 -22.27 -16.81 -17.13
C ILE A 141 -21.88 -15.54 -16.40
N THR A 142 -20.89 -15.66 -15.51
CA THR A 142 -20.22 -14.50 -14.88
C THR A 142 -18.75 -14.60 -15.16
N PHE A 143 -18.16 -13.54 -15.73
CA PHE A 143 -16.76 -13.48 -16.06
C PHE A 143 -16.11 -12.24 -15.46
N GLY A 144 -14.81 -12.36 -15.16
CA GLY A 144 -13.97 -11.25 -14.69
C GLY A 144 -13.37 -10.45 -15.85
N ALA A 145 -12.36 -9.64 -15.55
CA ALA A 145 -11.66 -8.85 -16.55
C ALA A 145 -10.98 -9.75 -17.60
N LEU A 146 -11.18 -9.42 -18.88
CA LEU A 146 -10.60 -10.11 -20.02
C LEU A 146 -9.77 -9.15 -20.88
N ALA A 147 -8.63 -9.64 -21.37
CA ALA A 147 -7.82 -8.90 -22.33
C ALA A 147 -8.52 -8.78 -23.68
N SER A 148 -8.06 -7.87 -24.57
CA SER A 148 -8.53 -7.82 -25.94
C SER A 148 -8.28 -9.14 -26.64
N ASP A 149 -9.28 -9.60 -27.43
CA ASP A 149 -9.22 -10.83 -28.23
C ASP A 149 -9.03 -12.12 -27.42
N THR A 150 -9.41 -12.07 -26.13
CA THR A 150 -9.59 -13.24 -25.28
C THR A 150 -11.07 -13.42 -24.97
N SER A 151 -11.49 -14.66 -24.84
CA SER A 151 -12.85 -15.03 -24.48
C SER A 151 -12.90 -15.79 -23.16
N TYR A 152 -14.07 -15.91 -22.56
CA TYR A 152 -14.35 -16.76 -21.43
C TYR A 152 -15.45 -17.75 -21.84
N GLY A 153 -15.11 -19.05 -21.82
CA GLY A 153 -16.00 -20.04 -22.42
C GLY A 153 -15.82 -21.44 -21.83
N ARG A 154 -16.76 -22.33 -22.21
CA ARG A 154 -16.79 -23.72 -21.78
C ARG A 154 -15.80 -24.56 -22.58
N TYR A 155 -15.04 -25.44 -21.92
CA TYR A 155 -14.21 -26.38 -22.64
C TYR A 155 -14.30 -27.79 -22.03
N PRO A 156 -14.57 -28.78 -22.89
CA PRO A 156 -15.07 -28.69 -24.29
C PRO A 156 -16.45 -28.02 -24.35
N ASP A 157 -16.90 -27.66 -25.59
CA ASP A 157 -18.19 -27.00 -25.79
C ASP A 157 -19.32 -27.66 -25.00
N GLY A 158 -20.10 -26.82 -24.31
CA GLY A 158 -21.24 -27.25 -23.49
C GLY A 158 -20.86 -27.95 -22.18
N ALA A 159 -19.57 -28.01 -21.79
CA ALA A 159 -19.16 -28.50 -20.47
C ALA A 159 -19.60 -27.56 -19.34
N ASP A 160 -19.48 -28.03 -18.09
CA ASP A 160 -19.80 -27.20 -16.92
C ASP A 160 -18.69 -26.21 -16.57
N ASP A 161 -17.42 -26.55 -16.88
CA ASP A 161 -16.26 -25.76 -16.52
C ASP A 161 -15.98 -24.66 -17.55
N PHE A 162 -15.63 -23.46 -17.04
CA PHE A 162 -15.28 -22.27 -17.84
C PHE A 162 -13.81 -21.93 -17.73
N TYR A 163 -13.25 -21.42 -18.83
CA TYR A 163 -11.84 -21.07 -18.97
C TYR A 163 -11.67 -19.77 -19.76
N THR A 164 -10.56 -19.09 -19.58
CA THR A 164 -10.09 -18.08 -20.51
C THR A 164 -9.56 -18.79 -21.77
N LEU A 165 -10.06 -18.39 -22.94
CA LEU A 165 -9.81 -19.06 -24.21
C LEU A 165 -9.32 -18.07 -25.28
N SER A 166 -8.72 -18.58 -26.32
CA SER A 166 -8.61 -17.84 -27.58
C SER A 166 -9.97 -17.79 -28.27
N CYS A 167 -10.37 -16.62 -28.78
CA CYS A 167 -11.66 -16.41 -29.42
C CYS A 167 -11.95 -17.37 -30.59
N THR A 168 -13.04 -18.14 -30.51
CA THR A 168 -13.46 -19.13 -31.52
C THR A 168 -14.90 -18.96 -32.02
N PRO A 169 -15.37 -17.73 -32.38
CA PRO A 169 -16.78 -17.52 -32.73
C PRO A 169 -17.26 -18.41 -33.90
N GLY A 170 -18.27 -19.21 -33.66
CA GLY A 170 -18.84 -20.15 -34.64
C GLY A 170 -18.03 -21.42 -34.87
N ALA A 171 -16.98 -21.68 -34.08
CA ALA A 171 -16.17 -22.88 -34.15
C ALA A 171 -16.04 -23.49 -32.74
N ALA A 172 -15.71 -24.79 -32.67
CA ALA A 172 -15.49 -25.46 -31.38
C ALA A 172 -14.39 -24.76 -30.58
N ASN A 173 -14.63 -24.59 -29.28
CA ASN A 173 -13.69 -24.01 -28.36
C ASN A 173 -12.39 -24.82 -28.36
N THR A 174 -11.28 -24.11 -28.49
CA THR A 174 -9.95 -24.72 -28.37
C THR A 174 -9.62 -24.93 -26.89
N ALA A 175 -8.74 -25.90 -26.59
CA ALA A 175 -8.28 -26.12 -25.23
C ALA A 175 -7.76 -24.81 -24.65
N PRO A 176 -8.17 -24.43 -23.41
CA PRO A 176 -7.65 -23.25 -22.77
C PRO A 176 -6.13 -23.25 -22.78
N GLU A 177 -5.51 -22.10 -22.97
CA GLU A 177 -4.09 -21.97 -22.72
C GLU A 177 -3.84 -22.41 -21.28
N GLY A 178 -3.11 -23.50 -21.09
CA GLY A 178 -2.89 -24.12 -19.79
C GLY A 178 -3.81 -25.29 -19.41
N SER A 179 -4.88 -25.64 -20.14
CA SER A 179 -5.66 -26.87 -19.83
C SER A 179 -4.86 -28.17 -20.15
N ASN A 180 -3.81 -28.03 -20.90
CA ASN A 180 -2.72 -28.98 -21.03
C ASN A 180 -1.53 -28.60 -20.14
N ALA A 181 -1.71 -27.71 -19.14
CA ALA A 181 -0.67 -27.34 -18.20
C ALA A 181 -0.18 -28.61 -17.49
N VAL A 182 1.11 -28.81 -17.53
CA VAL A 182 1.76 -29.86 -16.76
C VAL A 182 1.52 -29.55 -15.29
N LYS A 183 1.02 -30.53 -14.53
CA LYS A 183 0.81 -30.34 -13.09
C LYS A 183 2.11 -29.94 -12.41
N LEU A 184 1.99 -29.06 -11.40
CA LEU A 184 3.13 -28.57 -10.63
C LEU A 184 3.82 -29.69 -9.86
N PRO A 185 5.14 -29.66 -9.69
CA PRO A 185 5.84 -30.55 -8.77
C PRO A 185 5.46 -30.21 -7.32
N GLU A 186 5.34 -31.23 -6.47
CA GLU A 186 4.97 -31.07 -5.07
C GLU A 186 6.18 -31.29 -4.15
N PHE A 187 6.43 -30.33 -3.27
CA PHE A 187 7.54 -30.33 -2.33
C PHE A 187 7.10 -30.95 -1.00
N SER A 188 7.94 -31.80 -0.41
CA SER A 188 7.65 -32.45 0.88
C SER A 188 7.71 -31.50 2.09
N LYS A 189 8.24 -30.29 1.90
CA LYS A 189 8.35 -29.25 2.91
C LYS A 189 7.94 -27.91 2.31
N GLU A 190 7.14 -27.16 3.05
CA GLU A 190 6.82 -25.79 2.72
C GLU A 190 8.01 -24.84 2.99
N SER A 191 8.01 -23.68 2.36
CA SER A 191 8.93 -22.61 2.71
C SER A 191 8.82 -22.24 4.18
N GLY A 192 9.92 -21.81 4.79
CA GLY A 192 9.88 -21.40 6.20
C GLY A 192 11.21 -21.47 6.91
N PHE A 193 11.12 -21.37 8.23
CA PHE A 193 12.25 -21.40 9.15
C PHE A 193 12.37 -22.79 9.79
N TYR A 194 13.55 -23.36 9.76
CA TYR A 194 13.86 -24.71 10.25
C TYR A 194 15.06 -24.68 11.18
N ASP A 195 14.97 -25.40 12.31
CA ASP A 195 16.06 -25.46 13.30
C ASP A 195 17.29 -26.21 12.79
N SER A 196 17.09 -27.17 11.91
CA SER A 196 18.16 -28.03 11.37
C SER A 196 17.91 -28.38 9.90
N GLY A 197 18.98 -28.77 9.20
CA GLY A 197 18.89 -29.28 7.83
C GLY A 197 18.02 -30.53 7.72
N PHE A 198 17.52 -30.76 6.50
CA PHE A 198 16.63 -31.87 6.18
C PHE A 198 16.79 -32.31 4.71
N SER A 199 16.33 -33.53 4.43
CA SER A 199 16.20 -34.01 3.03
C SER A 199 14.87 -33.58 2.45
N LEU A 200 14.92 -32.83 1.35
CA LEU A 200 13.74 -32.35 0.63
C LEU A 200 13.42 -33.30 -0.51
N THR A 201 12.22 -33.86 -0.51
CA THR A 201 11.71 -34.63 -1.65
C THR A 201 10.77 -33.80 -2.52
N ILE A 202 10.82 -34.04 -3.83
CA ILE A 202 9.93 -33.42 -4.80
C ILE A 202 9.17 -34.55 -5.52
N ASN A 203 7.86 -34.56 -5.37
CA ASN A 203 6.99 -35.51 -6.02
C ASN A 203 6.71 -35.04 -7.45
N ALA A 204 7.14 -35.84 -8.43
CA ALA A 204 6.83 -35.58 -9.83
C ALA A 204 5.37 -35.94 -10.13
N PRO A 205 4.58 -35.11 -10.81
CA PRO A 205 3.31 -35.54 -11.37
C PRO A 205 3.46 -36.76 -12.29
N SER A 206 2.45 -37.64 -12.32
CA SER A 206 2.51 -38.84 -13.14
C SER A 206 2.85 -38.55 -14.61
N GLY A 207 3.81 -39.24 -15.16
CA GLY A 207 4.25 -39.08 -16.56
C GLY A 207 5.17 -37.88 -16.82
N THR A 208 5.69 -37.24 -15.76
CA THR A 208 6.58 -36.08 -15.86
C THR A 208 7.98 -36.38 -15.28
N THR A 209 8.94 -35.56 -15.69
CA THR A 209 10.28 -35.48 -15.10
C THR A 209 10.42 -34.09 -14.44
N VAL A 210 10.99 -34.05 -13.22
CA VAL A 210 11.24 -32.75 -12.52
C VAL A 210 12.67 -32.30 -12.78
N TYR A 211 12.83 -31.04 -13.14
CA TYR A 211 14.11 -30.31 -13.21
C TYR A 211 14.11 -29.18 -12.18
N TYR A 212 15.28 -28.88 -11.61
CA TYR A 212 15.35 -27.86 -10.56
C TYR A 212 16.64 -27.05 -10.59
N THR A 213 16.60 -25.89 -9.93
CA THR A 213 17.74 -25.01 -9.68
C THR A 213 17.77 -24.60 -8.21
N THR A 214 18.95 -24.16 -7.73
CA THR A 214 19.15 -23.73 -6.32
C THR A 214 19.83 -22.37 -6.23
N ASP A 215 19.92 -21.64 -7.32
CA ASP A 215 20.60 -20.34 -7.45
C ASP A 215 19.66 -19.21 -7.92
N GLY A 216 18.36 -19.47 -8.02
CA GLY A 216 17.37 -18.51 -8.49
C GLY A 216 17.08 -18.57 -9.99
N SER A 217 17.93 -19.20 -10.79
CA SER A 217 17.70 -19.31 -12.23
C SER A 217 16.41 -20.05 -12.56
N ASP A 218 15.82 -19.71 -13.70
CA ASP A 218 14.61 -20.40 -14.17
C ASP A 218 14.97 -21.85 -14.56
N PRO A 219 14.31 -22.86 -13.96
CA PRO A 219 14.61 -24.26 -14.30
C PRO A 219 14.13 -24.61 -15.71
N THR A 220 15.00 -25.26 -16.45
CA THR A 220 14.76 -25.75 -17.83
C THR A 220 15.10 -27.25 -17.94
N THR A 221 14.91 -27.84 -19.11
CA THR A 221 15.32 -29.23 -19.35
C THR A 221 16.84 -29.44 -19.35
N GLU A 222 17.61 -28.36 -19.33
CA GLU A 222 19.08 -28.38 -19.19
C GLU A 222 19.53 -28.25 -17.72
N SER A 223 18.60 -27.88 -16.82
CA SER A 223 18.86 -27.83 -15.40
C SER A 223 19.03 -29.21 -14.78
N GLU A 224 19.41 -29.27 -13.50
CA GLU A 224 19.60 -30.52 -12.80
C GLU A 224 18.29 -31.32 -12.72
N LYS A 225 18.36 -32.58 -13.16
CA LYS A 225 17.26 -33.52 -13.12
C LYS A 225 17.10 -34.07 -11.70
N TYR A 226 15.90 -33.91 -11.12
CA TYR A 226 15.60 -34.46 -9.81
C TYR A 226 15.58 -36.02 -9.85
N THR A 227 16.54 -36.65 -9.19
CA THR A 227 16.69 -38.11 -9.12
C THR A 227 16.82 -38.64 -7.69
N ALA A 228 17.10 -37.76 -6.73
CA ALA A 228 17.29 -38.07 -5.32
C ALA A 228 16.92 -36.86 -4.44
N PRO A 229 16.60 -37.06 -3.15
CA PRO A 229 16.29 -35.96 -2.23
C PRO A 229 17.41 -34.91 -2.18
N ILE A 230 17.03 -33.64 -2.19
CA ILE A 230 17.94 -32.50 -2.08
C ILE A 230 18.26 -32.28 -0.58
N ASN A 231 19.50 -32.18 -0.22
CA ASN A 231 19.91 -31.91 1.15
C ASN A 231 19.89 -30.39 1.42
N ILE A 232 18.90 -29.93 2.16
CA ILE A 232 18.75 -28.53 2.57
C ILE A 232 19.50 -28.32 3.89
N THR A 233 20.47 -27.42 3.88
CA THR A 233 21.35 -27.16 5.04
C THR A 233 21.42 -25.65 5.35
N ASP A 234 22.05 -25.30 6.47
CA ASP A 234 22.41 -23.91 6.77
C ASP A 234 23.41 -23.38 5.74
N MET A 235 23.03 -22.37 5.02
CA MET A 235 23.80 -21.75 3.94
C MET A 235 24.66 -20.55 4.40
N SER A 236 24.63 -20.19 5.68
CA SER A 236 25.25 -18.96 6.22
C SER A 236 26.74 -18.88 5.97
N ASN A 237 27.44 -20.01 5.89
CA ASN A 237 28.89 -20.09 5.68
C ASN A 237 29.29 -20.28 4.21
N THR A 238 28.33 -20.30 3.29
CA THR A 238 28.66 -20.39 1.86
C THR A 238 29.17 -19.06 1.31
N GLU A 239 29.93 -19.11 0.24
CA GLU A 239 30.51 -17.94 -0.41
C GLU A 239 29.42 -16.94 -0.84
N ASN A 240 29.70 -15.64 -0.70
CA ASN A 240 28.87 -14.58 -1.27
C ASN A 240 29.02 -14.57 -2.79
N LYS A 241 27.94 -14.74 -3.51
CA LYS A 241 27.91 -14.69 -4.98
C LYS A 241 27.34 -13.38 -5.49
N LEU A 242 26.05 -13.16 -5.27
CA LEU A 242 25.34 -11.96 -5.72
C LEU A 242 25.69 -10.75 -4.87
N SER A 243 25.78 -10.92 -3.56
CA SER A 243 26.15 -9.86 -2.64
C SER A 243 27.60 -9.37 -2.78
N ALA A 244 28.47 -10.17 -3.42
CA ALA A 244 29.85 -9.75 -3.69
C ALA A 244 30.00 -8.83 -4.93
N ARG A 245 28.93 -8.61 -5.70
CA ARG A 245 28.98 -7.79 -6.91
C ARG A 245 29.24 -6.32 -6.61
N THR A 246 30.10 -5.70 -7.42
CA THR A 246 30.51 -4.28 -7.31
C THR A 246 30.12 -3.44 -8.51
N ASP A 247 29.56 -4.04 -9.55
CA ASP A 247 29.09 -3.37 -10.78
C ASP A 247 27.68 -2.80 -10.69
N ILE A 248 27.11 -2.76 -9.49
CA ILE A 248 25.75 -2.38 -9.16
C ILE A 248 25.53 -0.87 -8.94
N SER A 249 26.55 -0.06 -9.06
CA SER A 249 26.48 1.40 -8.91
C SER A 249 27.56 2.07 -9.77
N ALA A 250 27.29 3.30 -10.25
CA ALA A 250 28.30 4.16 -10.85
C ALA A 250 29.28 4.71 -9.79
N SER A 251 28.87 4.78 -8.53
CA SER A 251 29.75 5.05 -7.39
C SER A 251 30.52 3.79 -7.00
N ALA A 252 31.66 3.96 -6.32
CA ALA A 252 32.46 2.83 -5.85
C ALA A 252 31.66 1.99 -4.83
N VAL A 253 31.60 0.68 -5.08
CA VAL A 253 30.99 -0.31 -4.19
C VAL A 253 32.05 -1.22 -3.63
N THR A 254 32.01 -1.45 -2.33
CA THR A 254 32.88 -2.41 -1.64
C THR A 254 32.06 -3.68 -1.34
N ALA A 255 32.58 -4.84 -1.72
CA ALA A 255 31.98 -6.12 -1.39
C ALA A 255 31.91 -6.33 0.15
N PRO A 256 30.96 -7.10 0.66
CA PRO A 256 30.88 -7.44 2.08
C PRO A 256 32.19 -8.02 2.60
N ARG A 257 32.59 -7.63 3.81
CA ARG A 257 33.79 -8.18 4.49
C ARG A 257 33.50 -9.48 5.23
N ILE A 258 32.23 -9.85 5.33
CA ILE A 258 31.72 -11.04 6.00
C ILE A 258 30.92 -11.89 5.00
N THR A 259 30.72 -13.16 5.29
CA THR A 259 29.65 -13.92 4.64
C THR A 259 28.32 -13.37 5.14
N VAL A 260 27.45 -12.95 4.20
CA VAL A 260 26.12 -12.49 4.54
C VAL A 260 25.24 -13.69 4.93
N ASP A 261 24.19 -13.43 5.68
CA ASP A 261 23.21 -14.47 6.01
C ASP A 261 22.50 -14.99 4.77
N LYS A 262 22.10 -16.28 4.78
CA LYS A 262 21.55 -16.93 3.58
C LYS A 262 20.41 -17.89 3.90
N ALA A 263 19.46 -17.96 2.99
CA ALA A 263 18.46 -19.01 2.87
C ALA A 263 18.82 -19.96 1.73
N ALA A 264 18.43 -21.22 1.83
CA ALA A 264 18.44 -22.13 0.70
C ALA A 264 17.17 -21.88 -0.13
N ILE A 265 17.32 -21.80 -1.45
CA ILE A 265 16.21 -21.67 -2.39
C ILE A 265 16.19 -22.87 -3.33
N VAL A 266 14.98 -23.30 -3.71
CA VAL A 266 14.79 -24.35 -4.71
C VAL A 266 13.66 -23.93 -5.63
N ARG A 267 13.95 -23.90 -6.94
CA ARG A 267 12.93 -23.72 -7.99
C ARG A 267 12.82 -24.98 -8.79
N ALA A 268 11.62 -25.44 -9.10
CA ALA A 268 11.45 -26.67 -9.86
C ALA A 268 10.28 -26.58 -10.83
N VAL A 269 10.43 -27.26 -11.97
CA VAL A 269 9.39 -27.46 -12.98
C VAL A 269 9.21 -28.96 -13.24
N ALA A 270 8.01 -29.35 -13.62
CA ALA A 270 7.71 -30.66 -14.16
C ALA A 270 7.64 -30.57 -15.69
N VAL A 271 8.25 -31.52 -16.38
CA VAL A 271 8.26 -31.63 -17.85
C VAL A 271 7.65 -32.97 -18.26
N ASP A 272 6.65 -32.93 -19.12
CA ASP A 272 6.00 -34.14 -19.58
C ASP A 272 6.70 -34.82 -20.78
N SER A 273 6.17 -35.94 -21.26
CA SER A 273 6.74 -36.69 -22.38
C SER A 273 6.68 -35.97 -23.76
N GLN A 274 5.93 -34.89 -23.84
CA GLN A 274 5.82 -34.02 -25.02
C GLN A 274 6.74 -32.79 -24.94
N GLY A 275 7.50 -32.65 -23.84
CA GLY A 275 8.40 -31.51 -23.63
C GLY A 275 7.68 -30.25 -23.09
N ARG A 276 6.42 -30.34 -22.69
CA ARG A 276 5.70 -29.24 -22.09
C ARG A 276 6.15 -29.07 -20.65
N VAL A 277 6.27 -27.81 -20.21
CA VAL A 277 6.84 -27.42 -18.92
C VAL A 277 5.75 -26.82 -18.04
N SER A 278 5.72 -27.19 -16.77
CA SER A 278 4.84 -26.56 -15.78
C SER A 278 5.31 -25.14 -15.41
N GLU A 279 4.46 -24.34 -14.78
CA GLU A 279 4.91 -23.16 -14.04
C GLU A 279 5.94 -23.57 -12.98
N PRO A 280 6.94 -22.71 -12.70
CA PRO A 280 7.93 -22.98 -11.67
C PRO A 280 7.34 -22.86 -10.27
N VAL A 281 7.63 -23.84 -9.41
CA VAL A 281 7.38 -23.76 -7.97
C VAL A 281 8.66 -23.31 -7.29
N THR A 282 8.58 -22.23 -6.51
CA THR A 282 9.71 -21.66 -5.76
C THR A 282 9.51 -21.86 -4.27
N LYS A 283 10.53 -22.32 -3.57
CA LYS A 283 10.54 -22.50 -2.11
C LYS A 283 11.81 -21.91 -1.50
N THR A 284 11.65 -21.28 -0.32
CA THR A 284 12.73 -20.65 0.44
C THR A 284 12.83 -21.27 1.83
N TYR A 285 14.03 -21.69 2.23
CA TYR A 285 14.28 -22.38 3.49
C TYR A 285 15.37 -21.67 4.30
N PHE A 286 15.00 -21.13 5.46
CA PHE A 286 15.89 -20.50 6.43
C PHE A 286 16.29 -21.56 7.48
N VAL A 287 17.46 -22.18 7.33
CA VAL A 287 17.91 -23.26 8.20
C VAL A 287 18.82 -22.73 9.32
N GLY A 288 18.60 -23.18 10.55
CA GLY A 288 19.37 -22.73 11.72
C GLY A 288 18.96 -21.34 12.23
N LYS A 289 17.81 -20.80 11.79
CA LYS A 289 17.38 -19.42 12.06
C LYS A 289 16.23 -19.28 13.04
N THR A 290 15.52 -20.34 13.36
CA THR A 290 14.28 -20.30 14.15
C THR A 290 14.48 -19.90 15.61
N ALA A 291 15.65 -20.18 16.19
CA ALA A 291 15.93 -19.94 17.60
C ALA A 291 16.20 -18.46 17.94
N SER A 292 16.46 -17.61 16.95
CA SER A 292 16.79 -16.20 17.20
C SER A 292 15.55 -15.31 17.10
N GLY A 293 15.32 -14.47 18.11
CA GLY A 293 14.33 -13.39 18.03
C GLY A 293 14.57 -12.41 16.88
N TYR A 294 15.74 -12.51 16.26
CA TYR A 294 16.17 -11.70 15.10
C TYR A 294 15.18 -11.74 13.93
N TYR A 295 14.64 -12.93 13.59
CA TYR A 295 13.67 -13.10 12.48
C TYR A 295 12.21 -13.09 12.95
N LYS A 296 11.95 -13.22 14.26
CA LYS A 296 10.59 -13.33 14.79
C LYS A 296 9.82 -12.00 14.81
N ASN A 297 10.51 -10.89 14.98
CA ASN A 297 9.87 -9.59 15.23
C ASN A 297 9.93 -8.68 13.99
N MET A 298 10.16 -9.26 12.81
CA MET A 298 10.32 -8.53 11.58
C MET A 298 9.77 -9.30 10.41
N LYS A 299 9.20 -8.60 9.45
CA LYS A 299 8.81 -9.19 8.15
C LYS A 299 10.09 -9.56 7.39
N VAL A 300 10.08 -10.74 6.76
CA VAL A 300 11.19 -11.21 5.91
C VAL A 300 10.65 -11.41 4.51
N VAL A 301 11.26 -10.76 3.53
CA VAL A 301 10.89 -10.87 2.12
C VAL A 301 11.97 -11.66 1.39
N SER A 302 11.60 -12.81 0.85
CA SER A 302 12.41 -13.56 -0.11
C SER A 302 11.96 -13.18 -1.53
N MET A 303 12.86 -12.58 -2.29
CA MET A 303 12.69 -12.26 -3.70
C MET A 303 13.56 -13.22 -4.51
N VAL A 304 12.93 -14.10 -5.27
CA VAL A 304 13.62 -15.09 -6.10
C VAL A 304 13.30 -14.82 -7.56
N THR A 305 14.34 -14.63 -8.37
CA THR A 305 14.21 -14.34 -9.80
C THR A 305 15.41 -14.94 -10.53
N ASP A 306 15.31 -15.13 -11.85
CA ASP A 306 16.50 -15.48 -12.61
C ASP A 306 17.56 -14.38 -12.40
N PRO A 307 18.78 -14.73 -11.95
CA PRO A 307 19.85 -13.75 -11.69
C PRO A 307 20.12 -12.79 -12.86
N ASP A 308 19.89 -13.24 -14.10
CA ASP A 308 20.03 -12.39 -15.28
C ASP A 308 19.02 -11.23 -15.31
N ASN A 309 17.85 -11.39 -14.69
CA ASN A 309 16.86 -10.32 -14.57
C ASN A 309 17.42 -9.11 -13.80
N LEU A 310 18.31 -9.36 -12.86
CA LEU A 310 18.94 -8.33 -12.05
C LEU A 310 20.33 -7.95 -12.54
N PHE A 311 21.15 -8.92 -12.99
CA PHE A 311 22.57 -8.76 -13.08
C PHE A 311 23.18 -8.99 -14.48
N ASP A 312 22.39 -9.33 -15.50
CA ASP A 312 22.86 -9.42 -16.88
C ASP A 312 23.28 -8.05 -17.42
N TYR A 313 24.31 -8.04 -18.27
CA TYR A 313 24.86 -6.80 -18.83
C TYR A 313 23.86 -6.01 -19.67
N GLU A 314 23.02 -6.68 -20.48
CA GLU A 314 22.06 -6.01 -21.38
C GLU A 314 20.72 -5.75 -20.71
N LYS A 315 20.15 -6.76 -20.03
CA LYS A 315 18.78 -6.77 -19.53
C LYS A 315 18.65 -6.62 -18.01
N GLY A 316 19.74 -6.80 -17.26
CA GLY A 316 19.73 -6.77 -15.80
C GLY A 316 19.41 -5.39 -15.26
N ILE A 317 18.38 -5.32 -14.40
CA ILE A 317 17.86 -4.03 -13.90
C ILE A 317 18.62 -3.49 -12.70
N TYR A 318 19.56 -4.24 -12.11
CA TYR A 318 20.26 -3.84 -10.89
C TYR A 318 21.69 -3.33 -11.13
N VAL A 319 22.28 -3.62 -12.29
CA VAL A 319 23.66 -3.30 -12.67
C VAL A 319 23.77 -1.99 -13.45
N LYS A 320 24.99 -1.49 -13.56
CA LYS A 320 25.33 -0.39 -14.51
C LYS A 320 24.97 -0.81 -15.94
N GLY A 321 25.45 -1.97 -16.35
CA GLY A 321 25.16 -2.62 -17.62
C GLY A 321 25.47 -1.77 -18.85
N LYS A 322 24.90 -2.21 -19.96
CA LYS A 322 25.10 -1.64 -21.30
C LYS A 322 24.78 -0.14 -21.38
N LYS A 323 23.73 0.30 -20.69
CA LYS A 323 23.32 1.72 -20.72
C LYS A 323 24.35 2.65 -20.12
N TYR A 324 25.11 2.19 -19.15
CA TYR A 324 26.20 2.95 -18.56
C TYR A 324 27.39 3.07 -19.52
N ASP A 325 27.77 1.95 -20.16
CA ASP A 325 28.88 1.95 -21.10
C ASP A 325 28.56 2.77 -22.37
N GLU A 326 27.32 2.69 -22.88
CA GLU A 326 26.84 3.55 -23.98
C GLU A 326 26.95 5.04 -23.62
N ALA A 327 26.61 5.41 -22.37
CA ALA A 327 26.61 6.82 -21.93
C ALA A 327 28.03 7.36 -21.64
N THR A 328 28.94 6.51 -21.19
CA THR A 328 30.30 6.92 -20.77
C THR A 328 31.36 6.70 -21.85
N GLY A 329 31.02 6.01 -22.95
CA GLY A 329 31.97 5.62 -23.99
C GLY A 329 32.96 4.55 -23.51
N SER A 330 32.64 3.83 -22.46
CA SER A 330 33.48 2.78 -21.91
C SER A 330 33.29 1.51 -22.74
N THR A 331 34.32 1.08 -23.47
CA THR A 331 34.33 -0.21 -24.17
C THR A 331 34.96 -1.27 -23.26
N GLN A 332 34.26 -1.77 -22.25
CA GLN A 332 34.67 -2.97 -21.55
C GLN A 332 33.82 -4.17 -22.00
N GLN A 333 34.52 -5.17 -22.58
CA GLN A 333 33.94 -6.50 -22.78
C GLN A 333 33.62 -7.16 -21.44
N PRO A 334 32.61 -8.04 -21.35
CA PRO A 334 32.22 -8.72 -20.11
C PRO A 334 33.42 -9.57 -19.60
N GLY A 335 34.02 -9.13 -18.51
CA GLY A 335 35.02 -9.90 -17.78
C GLY A 335 34.37 -10.82 -16.79
N GLY A 336 34.60 -12.11 -16.89
CA GLY A 336 34.27 -13.12 -15.88
C GLY A 336 34.88 -12.81 -14.51
N PRO A 337 34.50 -13.51 -13.42
CA PRO A 337 34.89 -13.20 -12.06
C PRO A 337 36.42 -13.33 -11.87
N GLY A 338 37.07 -12.23 -11.50
CA GLY A 338 38.44 -12.21 -11.03
C GLY A 338 39.45 -11.48 -11.86
N GLN A 339 39.45 -10.15 -11.88
CA GLN A 339 40.66 -9.36 -12.06
C GLN A 339 40.56 -8.03 -11.31
N GLN A 340 41.45 -7.84 -10.31
CA GLN A 340 41.67 -6.55 -9.68
C GLN A 340 42.57 -5.67 -10.58
N PRO A 341 42.27 -4.37 -10.74
CA PRO A 341 43.28 -3.40 -11.15
C PRO A 341 43.97 -2.85 -9.92
N GLY A 342 45.22 -3.14 -9.77
CA GLY A 342 46.09 -2.45 -8.80
C GLY A 342 46.56 -1.11 -9.33
N GLY A 343 46.57 -0.09 -8.43
CA GLY A 343 47.24 1.17 -8.64
C GLY A 343 46.96 2.15 -7.49
N PRO A 344 47.95 2.88 -6.98
CA PRO A 344 47.99 3.38 -5.60
C PRO A 344 47.49 4.81 -5.45
N GLY A 345 46.83 5.07 -4.35
CA GLY A 345 46.91 6.31 -3.58
C GLY A 345 46.02 7.47 -4.00
N GLY A 346 45.08 7.79 -3.16
CA GLY A 346 44.39 9.06 -3.15
C GLY A 346 43.09 8.97 -2.34
N GLY A 347 43.16 9.33 -1.06
CA GLY A 347 41.98 9.44 -0.21
C GLY A 347 41.03 10.49 -0.77
N TRP A 348 39.77 10.11 -0.92
CA TRP A 348 38.69 11.03 -1.23
C TRP A 348 37.76 11.16 -0.03
N GLN A 349 37.76 12.35 0.52
CA GLN A 349 36.72 12.82 1.42
C GLN A 349 35.47 13.00 0.61
N ILE A 350 34.32 12.62 1.17
CA ILE A 350 32.99 12.92 0.64
C ILE A 350 32.81 14.43 0.76
N PRO A 351 32.60 15.20 -0.35
CA PRO A 351 32.30 16.61 -0.23
C PRO A 351 30.84 16.76 0.24
N GLY A 352 30.68 17.42 1.38
CA GLY A 352 29.45 18.06 1.73
C GLY A 352 29.07 19.10 0.68
N TRP A 353 27.80 19.34 0.51
CA TRP A 353 27.21 20.42 -0.30
C TRP A 353 27.84 21.77 0.10
N GLY A 354 28.64 22.34 -0.79
CA GLY A 354 29.20 23.67 -0.62
C GLY A 354 30.64 23.73 -1.09
N ASP A 355 30.83 23.97 -2.39
CA ASP A 355 31.77 24.94 -2.95
C ASP A 355 31.67 24.91 -4.48
N TRP A 356 30.97 25.88 -4.98
CA TRP A 356 30.91 26.22 -6.39
C TRP A 356 32.21 26.92 -6.79
N ASN A 357 33.00 26.32 -7.67
CA ASN A 357 34.14 26.97 -8.25
C ASN A 357 33.99 27.06 -9.78
N PRO A 358 33.82 28.26 -10.34
CA PRO A 358 33.67 28.43 -11.79
C PRO A 358 35.02 28.47 -12.48
N GLY A 359 35.46 27.39 -13.10
CA GLY A 359 36.63 27.45 -14.01
C GLY A 359 37.37 26.13 -14.13
N GLY A 360 36.97 25.24 -15.04
CA GLY A 360 37.77 24.09 -15.40
C GLY A 360 36.92 23.01 -16.09
N GLY A 361 36.89 23.01 -17.41
CA GLY A 361 36.12 22.05 -18.17
C GLY A 361 36.64 20.63 -18.05
N PHE A 362 35.89 19.80 -17.38
CA PHE A 362 35.65 18.36 -17.59
C PHE A 362 34.26 18.10 -17.04
N ASN A 363 33.28 17.85 -17.93
CA ASN A 363 31.94 17.42 -17.55
C ASN A 363 32.01 16.02 -16.98
N PHE A 364 32.35 15.87 -15.71
CA PHE A 364 31.97 14.66 -14.96
C PHE A 364 30.48 14.75 -14.66
N MET A 365 29.64 14.01 -15.42
CA MET A 365 28.25 13.81 -15.03
C MET A 365 28.25 13.25 -13.59
N GLU A 366 27.45 13.90 -12.74
CA GLU A 366 27.25 13.37 -11.39
C GLU A 366 26.83 11.90 -11.45
N PRO A 367 27.38 10.98 -10.66
CA PRO A 367 27.14 9.54 -10.81
C PRO A 367 25.66 9.15 -10.88
N TRP A 368 24.78 9.85 -10.17
CA TRP A 368 23.33 9.57 -10.18
C TRP A 368 22.60 10.11 -11.42
N LYS A 369 23.21 10.98 -12.22
CA LYS A 369 22.69 11.49 -13.49
C LYS A 369 23.18 10.67 -14.68
N THR A 370 24.18 9.80 -14.48
CA THR A 370 24.72 8.96 -15.54
C THR A 370 23.72 7.85 -15.88
N PRO A 371 23.29 7.72 -17.13
CA PRO A 371 22.44 6.61 -17.53
C PRO A 371 23.09 5.26 -17.21
N ALA A 372 22.27 4.32 -16.75
CA ALA A 372 22.64 2.95 -16.43
C ALA A 372 21.41 2.06 -16.60
N ASN A 373 21.55 0.75 -16.58
CA ASN A 373 20.39 -0.13 -16.64
C ASN A 373 19.43 0.13 -15.48
N TYR A 374 19.94 0.33 -14.26
CA TYR A 374 19.12 0.63 -13.08
C TYR A 374 18.43 2.02 -13.11
N THR A 375 18.80 2.92 -14.02
CA THR A 375 18.12 4.22 -14.17
C THR A 375 16.90 4.14 -15.09
N GLN A 376 16.75 3.06 -15.82
CA GLN A 376 15.70 2.91 -16.82
C GLN A 376 14.32 2.79 -16.15
N LYS A 377 13.29 3.20 -16.87
CA LYS A 377 11.89 3.22 -16.43
C LYS A 377 11.03 2.51 -17.50
N GLY A 378 9.76 2.31 -17.20
CA GLY A 378 8.81 1.72 -18.14
C GLY A 378 8.63 0.22 -17.92
N ARG A 379 7.64 -0.34 -18.61
CA ARG A 379 7.28 -1.75 -18.46
C ARG A 379 8.32 -2.69 -19.09
N GLU A 380 9.06 -2.26 -20.06
CA GLU A 380 10.16 -2.98 -20.70
C GLU A 380 11.32 -3.26 -19.73
N TRP A 381 11.40 -2.50 -18.63
CA TRP A 381 12.36 -2.71 -17.54
C TRP A 381 11.72 -3.36 -16.30
N GLU A 382 10.57 -3.98 -16.47
CA GLU A 382 9.93 -4.82 -15.45
C GLU A 382 10.43 -6.27 -15.62
N ARG A 383 10.79 -6.92 -14.51
CA ARG A 383 11.24 -8.31 -14.48
C ARG A 383 10.34 -9.12 -13.57
N VAL A 384 10.13 -10.38 -13.92
CA VAL A 384 9.38 -11.31 -13.08
C VAL A 384 10.21 -11.73 -11.87
N ALA A 385 9.61 -11.76 -10.70
CA ALA A 385 10.18 -12.35 -9.49
C ALA A 385 9.10 -13.09 -8.70
N ASN A 386 9.45 -14.18 -8.07
CA ASN A 386 8.64 -14.79 -7.02
C ASN A 386 8.90 -14.07 -5.71
N ILE A 387 7.87 -13.57 -5.08
CA ILE A 387 7.94 -12.94 -3.76
C ILE A 387 7.29 -13.88 -2.76
N GLU A 388 8.02 -14.18 -1.70
CA GLU A 388 7.48 -14.82 -0.52
C GLU A 388 7.79 -13.97 0.70
N MET A 389 6.75 -13.60 1.45
CA MET A 389 6.88 -12.83 2.67
C MET A 389 6.53 -13.69 3.88
N PHE A 390 7.38 -13.61 4.88
CA PHE A 390 7.18 -14.25 6.17
C PHE A 390 6.94 -13.18 7.23
N ASP A 391 5.94 -13.39 8.05
CA ASP A 391 5.68 -12.60 9.25
C ASP A 391 5.63 -13.53 10.46
N ASN A 392 6.37 -13.18 11.51
CA ASN A 392 6.59 -14.05 12.67
C ASN A 392 7.00 -15.49 12.28
N GLY A 393 7.80 -15.62 11.22
CA GLY A 393 8.26 -16.91 10.70
C GLY A 393 7.24 -17.73 9.91
N THR A 394 6.04 -17.20 9.67
CA THR A 394 4.99 -17.84 8.88
C THR A 394 4.92 -17.20 7.50
N SER A 395 4.86 -18.00 6.43
CA SER A 395 4.62 -17.51 5.08
C SER A 395 3.21 -16.95 4.97
N VAL A 396 3.10 -15.66 4.62
CA VAL A 396 1.82 -14.93 4.59
C VAL A 396 1.46 -14.42 3.19
N VAL A 397 2.45 -14.24 2.31
CA VAL A 397 2.26 -13.90 0.90
C VAL A 397 3.22 -14.75 0.08
N GLN A 398 2.72 -15.38 -0.97
CA GLN A 398 3.55 -16.05 -1.97
C GLN A 398 2.90 -15.91 -3.34
N GLN A 399 3.56 -15.17 -4.24
CA GLN A 399 3.14 -15.06 -5.64
C GLN A 399 4.23 -14.47 -6.52
N ASN A 400 4.07 -14.60 -7.84
CA ASN A 400 4.89 -13.89 -8.81
C ASN A 400 4.41 -12.43 -8.94
N VAL A 401 5.37 -11.53 -9.15
CA VAL A 401 5.14 -10.09 -9.34
C VAL A 401 6.11 -9.56 -10.40
N GLY A 402 5.76 -8.40 -10.98
CA GLY A 402 6.75 -7.61 -11.73
C GLY A 402 7.56 -6.75 -10.77
N ILE A 403 8.87 -6.69 -10.94
CA ILE A 403 9.75 -5.83 -10.15
C ILE A 403 10.41 -4.77 -11.02
N ARG A 404 10.49 -3.54 -10.52
CA ARG A 404 11.28 -2.43 -11.13
C ARG A 404 12.09 -1.72 -10.08
N ILE A 405 13.24 -1.19 -10.47
CA ILE A 405 14.01 -0.30 -9.60
C ILE A 405 13.23 1.00 -9.38
N LYS A 406 13.10 1.42 -8.12
CA LYS A 406 12.40 2.64 -7.69
C LYS A 406 13.41 3.71 -7.23
N GLY A 407 13.01 4.97 -7.33
CA GLY A 407 13.77 6.14 -6.87
C GLY A 407 14.21 7.07 -7.99
N ALA A 408 14.91 8.14 -7.61
CA ALA A 408 15.59 9.09 -8.48
C ALA A 408 17.12 8.92 -8.31
N ALA A 409 17.77 9.77 -7.54
CA ALA A 409 19.20 9.65 -7.23
C ALA A 409 19.54 8.35 -6.46
N SER A 410 18.64 7.86 -5.63
CA SER A 410 18.79 6.60 -4.86
C SER A 410 18.92 5.34 -5.74
N ARG A 411 18.56 5.40 -7.03
CA ARG A 411 18.83 4.30 -7.98
C ARG A 411 20.33 4.02 -8.14
N ASN A 412 21.18 5.02 -7.92
CA ASN A 412 22.63 4.85 -7.97
C ASN A 412 23.22 4.22 -6.70
N GLN A 413 22.49 4.15 -5.59
CA GLN A 413 22.99 3.49 -4.38
C GLN A 413 23.20 2.00 -4.62
N ALA A 414 24.14 1.38 -3.88
CA ALA A 414 24.36 -0.07 -3.95
C ALA A 414 23.13 -0.85 -3.48
N GLN A 415 22.48 -0.38 -2.43
CA GLN A 415 21.20 -0.86 -1.94
C GLN A 415 20.07 -0.08 -2.65
N LYS A 416 19.29 -0.74 -3.51
CA LYS A 416 18.26 -0.10 -4.33
C LYS A 416 16.86 -0.47 -3.86
N SER A 417 15.92 0.46 -4.05
CA SER A 417 14.50 0.21 -3.82
C SER A 417 13.85 -0.49 -5.02
N PHE A 418 12.80 -1.28 -4.74
CA PHE A 418 11.98 -1.94 -5.74
C PHE A 418 10.52 -1.52 -5.62
N THR A 419 9.84 -1.39 -6.75
CA THR A 419 8.38 -1.46 -6.78
C THR A 419 7.98 -2.86 -7.20
N LEU A 420 7.10 -3.48 -6.44
CA LEU A 420 6.47 -4.76 -6.74
C LEU A 420 5.10 -4.48 -7.36
N TYR A 421 4.84 -5.02 -8.53
CA TYR A 421 3.57 -4.90 -9.24
C TYR A 421 2.87 -6.25 -9.28
N ALA A 422 1.75 -6.37 -8.58
CA ALA A 422 0.85 -7.50 -8.76
C ALA A 422 0.05 -7.29 -10.06
N ARG A 423 0.11 -8.26 -10.94
CA ARG A 423 -0.58 -8.21 -12.22
C ARG A 423 -1.12 -9.57 -12.57
N GLN A 424 -2.22 -9.59 -13.29
CA GLN A 424 -2.79 -10.83 -13.82
C GLN A 424 -1.81 -11.61 -14.70
N ASP A 425 -0.91 -10.91 -15.41
CA ASP A 425 0.16 -11.54 -16.22
C ASP A 425 1.12 -12.41 -15.38
N TYR A 426 1.21 -12.15 -14.08
CA TYR A 426 2.05 -12.90 -13.13
C TYR A 426 1.23 -13.80 -12.20
N GLY A 427 -0.11 -13.81 -12.33
CA GLY A 427 -1.04 -14.62 -11.55
C GLY A 427 -2.10 -13.76 -10.85
N LYS A 428 -1.90 -13.37 -9.60
CA LYS A 428 -2.89 -12.57 -8.87
C LYS A 428 -2.68 -11.08 -9.12
N PRO A 429 -3.76 -10.30 -9.41
CA PRO A 429 -3.65 -8.87 -9.67
C PRO A 429 -3.45 -8.01 -8.41
N GLU A 430 -3.53 -8.61 -7.22
CA GLU A 430 -3.37 -7.94 -5.93
C GLU A 430 -2.47 -8.75 -5.00
N LEU A 431 -1.69 -8.05 -4.18
CA LEU A 431 -1.04 -8.58 -2.99
C LEU A 431 -2.03 -8.48 -1.83
N GLU A 432 -2.36 -9.60 -1.20
CA GLU A 432 -3.39 -9.63 -0.15
C GLU A 432 -2.77 -9.97 1.21
N TYR A 433 -2.51 -8.94 2.00
CA TYR A 433 -2.01 -9.04 3.38
C TYR A 433 -2.12 -7.67 4.10
N ASP A 434 -2.13 -7.67 5.43
CA ASP A 434 -1.98 -6.46 6.24
C ASP A 434 -0.50 -6.09 6.37
N PHE A 435 0.05 -5.47 5.33
CA PHE A 435 1.48 -5.14 5.29
C PHE A 435 1.89 -4.11 6.34
N PHE A 436 0.96 -3.31 6.84
CA PHE A 436 1.22 -2.11 7.63
C PHE A 436 0.65 -2.19 9.05
N ASP A 437 0.38 -3.40 9.55
CA ASP A 437 -0.03 -3.68 10.93
C ASP A 437 -1.25 -2.84 11.36
N GLY A 438 -2.25 -2.72 10.47
CA GLY A 438 -3.49 -1.98 10.70
C GLY A 438 -3.40 -0.45 10.54
N THR A 439 -2.24 0.10 10.20
CA THR A 439 -2.09 1.57 10.04
C THR A 439 -2.65 2.09 8.72
N ALA A 440 -2.60 1.30 7.64
CA ALA A 440 -3.26 1.65 6.39
C ALA A 440 -4.77 1.37 6.49
N THR A 441 -5.58 2.43 6.47
CA THR A 441 -7.02 2.32 6.71
C THR A 441 -7.85 3.13 5.72
N LYS A 442 -9.08 2.68 5.48
CA LYS A 442 -10.07 3.41 4.67
C LYS A 442 -10.60 4.61 5.45
N ALA A 443 -10.47 5.81 4.92
CA ALA A 443 -10.92 7.06 5.55
C ALA A 443 -12.40 7.05 5.92
N LYS A 444 -13.26 6.37 5.13
CA LYS A 444 -14.71 6.31 5.37
C LYS A 444 -15.11 5.61 6.66
N ASN A 445 -14.37 4.58 7.09
CA ASN A 445 -14.82 3.69 8.17
C ASN A 445 -13.71 3.08 9.04
N GLY A 446 -12.45 3.50 8.84
CA GLY A 446 -11.30 3.01 9.61
C GLY A 446 -10.94 1.54 9.36
N LYS A 447 -11.55 0.85 8.39
CA LYS A 447 -11.21 -0.55 8.11
C LYS A 447 -9.82 -0.66 7.49
N THR A 448 -9.03 -1.60 7.98
CA THR A 448 -7.70 -1.94 7.47
C THR A 448 -7.75 -2.30 5.99
N ILE A 449 -6.82 -1.75 5.23
CA ILE A 449 -6.60 -2.09 3.82
C ILE A 449 -5.67 -3.30 3.79
N LYS A 450 -6.03 -4.32 3.01
CA LYS A 450 -5.28 -5.59 2.91
C LYS A 450 -5.04 -6.03 1.46
N LYS A 451 -5.41 -5.21 0.48
CA LYS A 451 -5.29 -5.50 -0.95
C LYS A 451 -4.58 -4.35 -1.64
N PHE A 452 -3.50 -4.66 -2.35
CA PHE A 452 -2.62 -3.69 -2.98
C PHE A 452 -2.22 -4.18 -4.37
N GLU A 453 -2.40 -3.38 -5.40
CA GLU A 453 -1.89 -3.68 -6.75
C GLU A 453 -0.37 -3.52 -6.84
N ASN A 454 0.18 -2.72 -5.95
CA ASN A 454 1.61 -2.49 -5.87
C ASN A 454 2.03 -2.07 -4.46
N ILE A 455 3.26 -2.43 -4.09
CA ILE A 455 3.95 -1.95 -2.89
C ILE A 455 5.39 -1.62 -3.24
N VAL A 456 6.06 -0.85 -2.39
CA VAL A 456 7.47 -0.50 -2.57
C VAL A 456 8.29 -1.15 -1.46
N ILE A 457 9.38 -1.81 -1.84
CA ILE A 457 10.44 -2.24 -0.92
C ILE A 457 11.52 -1.15 -0.98
N ARG A 458 11.50 -0.23 0.01
CA ARG A 458 12.28 1.01 0.02
C ARG A 458 13.56 0.87 0.84
N ASN A 459 14.68 1.34 0.32
CA ASN A 459 16.00 1.27 0.95
C ASN A 459 16.26 2.36 2.00
N GLY A 460 15.27 3.21 2.33
CA GLY A 460 15.42 4.36 3.22
C GLY A 460 15.80 5.67 2.51
N GLY A 461 15.82 5.71 1.17
CA GLY A 461 16.07 6.94 0.41
C GLY A 461 17.44 7.58 0.72
N ASN A 462 17.47 8.86 1.06
CA ASN A 462 18.67 9.58 1.46
C ASN A 462 19.20 9.14 2.85
N ASP A 463 18.37 8.50 3.67
CA ASP A 463 18.75 7.95 4.97
C ASP A 463 19.40 6.55 4.87
N CYS A 464 19.44 5.98 3.66
CA CYS A 464 20.12 4.72 3.38
C CYS A 464 21.57 4.74 3.84
N GLY A 465 21.95 3.75 4.61
CA GLY A 465 23.29 3.69 5.21
C GLY A 465 23.51 4.62 6.42
N ASN A 466 22.48 5.33 6.90
CA ASN A 466 22.48 6.13 8.12
C ASN A 466 21.56 5.51 9.16
N PHE A 467 20.46 6.17 9.56
CA PHE A 467 19.52 5.64 10.53
C PHE A 467 18.47 4.72 9.89
N TYR A 468 18.19 4.85 8.60
CA TYR A 468 17.18 4.15 7.78
C TYR A 468 15.73 4.56 8.02
N PHE A 469 15.35 5.06 9.18
CA PHE A 469 13.96 5.15 9.63
C PHE A 469 13.44 6.57 9.83
N ARG A 470 14.17 7.63 9.42
CA ARG A 470 13.68 9.01 9.56
C ARG A 470 12.30 9.18 8.92
N ASP A 471 12.10 8.68 7.70
CA ASP A 471 10.81 8.76 7.02
C ASP A 471 9.72 7.94 7.72
N SER A 472 10.02 6.69 8.14
CA SER A 472 9.06 5.87 8.89
C SER A 472 8.60 6.54 10.19
N VAL A 473 9.54 7.10 10.97
CA VAL A 473 9.22 7.86 12.19
C VAL A 473 8.33 9.05 11.87
N ASN A 474 8.69 9.83 10.84
CA ASN A 474 7.94 11.02 10.45
C ASN A 474 6.50 10.69 10.03
N GLN A 475 6.31 9.69 9.17
CA GLN A 475 4.98 9.26 8.71
C GLN A 475 4.10 8.82 9.88
N GLN A 476 4.65 8.06 10.84
CA GLN A 476 3.89 7.60 12.01
C GLN A 476 3.53 8.75 12.96
N LEU A 477 4.45 9.70 13.17
CA LEU A 477 4.20 10.84 14.04
C LEU A 477 3.04 11.74 13.57
N VAL A 478 2.78 11.81 12.27
CA VAL A 478 1.75 12.71 11.68
C VAL A 478 0.61 11.97 10.99
N ALA A 479 0.47 10.67 11.24
CA ALA A 479 -0.58 9.86 10.60
C ALA A 479 -2.02 10.32 10.92
N ASP A 480 -2.21 11.12 11.97
CA ASP A 480 -3.48 11.72 12.39
C ASP A 480 -3.77 13.10 11.74
N ARG A 481 -2.89 13.59 10.87
CA ARG A 481 -3.05 14.91 10.23
C ARG A 481 -3.92 14.85 8.98
N ALA A 482 -4.33 16.03 8.48
CA ALA A 482 -5.31 16.14 7.40
C ALA A 482 -4.73 15.92 5.98
N PHE A 483 -3.49 15.53 5.85
CA PHE A 483 -2.87 15.13 4.57
C PHE A 483 -2.68 13.62 4.47
N ALA A 484 -2.47 13.11 3.26
CA ALA A 484 -2.24 11.70 3.07
C ALA A 484 -0.82 11.29 3.49
N THR A 485 -0.71 10.21 4.26
CA THR A 485 0.55 9.60 4.70
C THR A 485 0.69 8.20 4.11
N GLN A 486 1.92 7.70 3.99
CA GLN A 486 2.14 6.33 3.54
C GLN A 486 2.13 5.35 4.71
N GLY A 487 1.43 4.22 4.56
CA GLY A 487 1.65 3.06 5.42
C GLY A 487 3.09 2.59 5.26
N MET A 488 3.75 2.31 6.39
CA MET A 488 5.13 1.82 6.43
C MET A 488 5.30 0.70 7.43
N SER A 489 6.11 -0.30 7.07
CA SER A 489 6.59 -1.34 7.98
C SER A 489 7.98 -1.80 7.54
N GLU A 490 8.75 -2.34 8.48
CA GLU A 490 10.12 -2.73 8.22
C GLU A 490 10.22 -4.19 7.82
N CYS A 491 11.18 -4.48 6.92
CA CYS A 491 11.47 -5.85 6.51
C CYS A 491 12.96 -6.09 6.27
N MET A 492 13.35 -7.35 6.32
CA MET A 492 14.63 -7.82 5.76
C MET A 492 14.38 -8.35 4.36
N LEU A 493 15.20 -7.95 3.40
CA LEU A 493 15.15 -8.47 2.04
C LEU A 493 16.26 -9.50 1.83
N PHE A 494 15.89 -10.63 1.22
CA PHE A 494 16.77 -11.63 0.65
C PHE A 494 16.56 -11.67 -0.86
N ILE A 495 17.62 -11.63 -1.63
CA ILE A 495 17.58 -11.77 -3.09
C ILE A 495 18.30 -13.07 -3.45
N ASP A 496 17.58 -13.97 -4.11
CA ASP A 496 18.06 -15.31 -4.49
C ASP A 496 18.77 -16.02 -3.33
N GLY A 497 18.18 -15.92 -2.15
CA GLY A 497 18.66 -16.54 -0.92
C GLY A 497 19.75 -15.76 -0.17
N GLU A 498 20.38 -14.72 -0.70
CA GLU A 498 21.38 -13.92 0.00
C GLU A 498 20.76 -12.69 0.69
N PHE A 499 21.17 -12.42 1.96
CA PHE A 499 20.71 -11.25 2.70
C PHE A 499 21.11 -9.95 1.98
N TRP A 500 20.10 -9.10 1.72
CA TRP A 500 20.29 -7.88 0.95
C TRP A 500 20.23 -6.60 1.80
N GLY A 501 19.76 -6.71 3.03
CA GLY A 501 19.73 -5.62 4.01
C GLY A 501 18.35 -5.37 4.60
N ILE A 502 18.29 -4.36 5.47
CA ILE A 502 17.02 -3.86 6.01
C ILE A 502 16.38 -2.92 5.01
N TYR A 503 15.05 -3.00 4.90
CA TYR A 503 14.21 -2.23 4.00
C TYR A 503 12.92 -1.80 4.69
N GLN A 504 12.18 -0.93 4.04
CA GLN A 504 10.81 -0.57 4.42
C GLN A 504 9.84 -1.06 3.34
N ILE A 505 8.76 -1.69 3.75
CA ILE A 505 7.59 -1.89 2.90
C ILE A 505 6.79 -0.60 2.98
N THR A 506 6.49 0.05 1.85
CA THR A 506 5.73 1.29 1.83
C THR A 506 4.65 1.28 0.75
N GLU A 507 3.60 2.05 0.96
CA GLU A 507 2.63 2.33 -0.09
C GLU A 507 3.23 3.21 -1.19
N LYS A 508 2.72 3.08 -2.39
CA LYS A 508 3.09 3.94 -3.52
C LYS A 508 2.12 5.11 -3.63
N VAL A 509 2.63 6.32 -3.83
CA VAL A 509 1.82 7.47 -4.27
C VAL A 509 1.24 7.15 -5.65
N SER A 510 -0.07 6.89 -5.75
CA SER A 510 -0.75 6.45 -6.98
C SER A 510 -2.27 6.62 -6.88
N ASP A 511 -2.94 6.47 -8.01
CA ASP A 511 -4.40 6.40 -8.10
C ASP A 511 -4.98 5.24 -7.28
N ASP A 512 -4.28 4.11 -7.22
CA ASP A 512 -4.66 2.96 -6.41
C ASP A 512 -4.70 3.30 -4.91
N TYR A 513 -3.71 4.05 -4.42
CA TYR A 513 -3.71 4.55 -3.04
C TYR A 513 -4.97 5.41 -2.76
N ILE A 514 -5.25 6.38 -3.63
CA ILE A 514 -6.41 7.27 -3.45
C ILE A 514 -7.73 6.49 -3.55
N ASN A 515 -7.80 5.51 -4.44
CA ASN A 515 -8.97 4.64 -4.56
C ASN A 515 -9.20 3.83 -3.28
N THR A 516 -8.17 3.16 -2.77
CA THR A 516 -8.28 2.26 -1.62
C THR A 516 -8.52 3.00 -0.31
N HIS A 517 -7.86 4.15 -0.08
CA HIS A 517 -8.01 4.95 1.13
C HIS A 517 -9.27 5.81 1.14
N TYR A 518 -9.57 6.49 0.04
CA TYR A 518 -10.62 7.51 -0.01
C TYR A 518 -11.85 7.12 -0.83
N GLY A 519 -11.83 5.97 -1.52
CA GLY A 519 -12.96 5.46 -2.29
C GLY A 519 -13.26 6.25 -3.57
N ILE A 520 -12.27 6.95 -4.11
CA ILE A 520 -12.38 7.70 -5.37
C ILE A 520 -11.98 6.76 -6.51
N LYS A 521 -12.75 6.76 -7.60
CA LYS A 521 -12.42 5.94 -8.78
C LYS A 521 -11.08 6.39 -9.37
N LYS A 522 -10.24 5.44 -9.78
CA LYS A 522 -8.92 5.71 -10.36
C LYS A 522 -8.97 6.67 -11.56
N SER A 523 -9.99 6.53 -12.42
CA SER A 523 -10.22 7.44 -13.56
C SER A 523 -10.47 8.89 -13.18
N ASP A 524 -10.86 9.13 -11.94
CA ASP A 524 -11.26 10.45 -11.44
C ASP A 524 -10.16 11.09 -10.55
N VAL A 525 -9.02 10.38 -10.38
CA VAL A 525 -7.90 10.84 -9.56
C VAL A 525 -6.94 11.69 -10.39
N ALA A 526 -6.56 12.85 -9.87
CA ALA A 526 -5.41 13.61 -10.32
C ALA A 526 -4.36 13.68 -9.20
N ILE A 527 -3.09 13.42 -9.53
CA ILE A 527 -1.93 13.56 -8.65
C ILE A 527 -0.85 14.34 -9.38
N ILE A 528 -0.49 15.49 -8.84
CA ILE A 528 0.66 16.26 -9.29
C ILE A 528 1.80 16.01 -8.33
N LYS A 529 2.93 15.53 -8.85
CA LYS A 529 4.07 15.12 -8.04
C LYS A 529 5.36 15.68 -8.65
N ASN A 530 6.11 16.45 -7.87
CA ASN A 530 7.37 17.07 -8.30
C ASN A 530 7.23 17.85 -9.62
N GLY A 531 6.10 18.55 -9.81
CA GLY A 531 5.85 19.37 -11.00
C GLY A 531 5.42 18.58 -12.25
N GLU A 532 5.09 17.30 -12.12
CA GLU A 532 4.60 16.43 -13.20
C GLU A 532 3.24 15.83 -12.83
N ALA A 533 2.40 15.54 -13.82
CA ALA A 533 1.18 14.77 -13.62
C ALA A 533 1.55 13.27 -13.47
N GLU A 534 1.62 12.78 -12.25
CA GLU A 534 1.82 11.34 -11.97
C GLU A 534 0.55 10.56 -12.36
N GLU A 535 -0.64 11.14 -12.08
CA GLU A 535 -1.96 10.64 -12.46
C GLU A 535 -2.84 11.80 -12.87
N GLY A 536 -3.82 11.57 -13.74
CA GLY A 536 -4.70 12.61 -14.28
C GLY A 536 -4.25 13.13 -15.63
N THR A 537 -4.50 14.38 -15.90
CA THR A 537 -4.30 15.02 -17.21
C THR A 537 -3.34 16.20 -17.15
N GLU A 538 -2.84 16.63 -18.30
CA GLU A 538 -2.08 17.88 -18.45
C GLU A 538 -2.87 19.10 -17.98
N GLN A 539 -4.21 19.07 -18.10
CA GLN A 539 -5.06 20.15 -17.58
C GLN A 539 -5.04 20.21 -16.05
N ASP A 540 -4.99 19.07 -15.37
CA ASP A 540 -4.85 19.02 -13.90
C ASP A 540 -3.54 19.64 -13.45
N LEU A 541 -2.45 19.37 -14.16
CA LEU A 541 -1.14 20.01 -13.92
C LEU A 541 -1.21 21.52 -14.14
N GLN A 542 -1.84 21.96 -15.21
CA GLN A 542 -2.02 23.39 -15.50
C GLN A 542 -2.90 24.07 -14.44
N ASP A 543 -3.96 23.42 -13.98
CA ASP A 543 -4.86 23.94 -12.94
C ASP A 543 -4.10 24.16 -11.63
N TRP A 544 -3.30 23.17 -11.21
CA TRP A 544 -2.45 23.27 -10.03
C TRP A 544 -1.42 24.39 -10.17
N ASN A 545 -0.64 24.38 -11.24
CA ASN A 545 0.41 25.38 -11.47
C ASN A 545 -0.17 26.80 -11.55
N SER A 546 -1.28 26.99 -12.27
CA SER A 546 -1.95 28.29 -12.37
C SER A 546 -2.48 28.78 -11.03
N LEU A 547 -2.99 27.89 -10.19
CA LEU A 547 -3.45 28.23 -8.84
C LEU A 547 -2.27 28.69 -7.97
N ILE A 548 -1.18 27.93 -7.93
CA ILE A 548 0.00 28.25 -7.11
C ILE A 548 0.68 29.54 -7.59
N GLN A 549 0.87 29.70 -8.89
CA GLN A 549 1.40 30.95 -9.48
C GLN A 549 0.48 32.13 -9.23
N GLY A 550 -0.84 31.93 -9.33
CA GLY A 550 -1.82 32.98 -9.02
C GLY A 550 -1.74 33.46 -7.57
N VAL A 551 -1.49 32.59 -6.62
CA VAL A 551 -1.23 32.95 -5.21
C VAL A 551 0.11 33.67 -5.10
N ALA A 552 1.18 33.15 -5.69
CA ALA A 552 2.52 33.70 -5.62
C ALA A 552 2.58 35.15 -6.14
N ASN A 553 1.91 35.43 -7.25
CA ASN A 553 1.86 36.78 -7.84
C ASN A 553 0.74 37.69 -7.27
N GLY A 554 -0.15 37.12 -6.40
CA GLY A 554 -1.23 37.86 -5.73
C GLY A 554 -2.49 38.07 -6.56
N SER A 555 -2.66 37.42 -7.71
CA SER A 555 -3.90 37.40 -8.48
C SER A 555 -4.97 36.48 -7.90
N VAL A 556 -4.59 35.52 -7.06
CA VAL A 556 -5.47 34.63 -6.29
C VAL A 556 -5.37 35.00 -4.80
N THR A 557 -6.50 35.36 -4.16
CA THR A 557 -6.57 35.64 -2.73
C THR A 557 -6.60 34.38 -1.90
N TYR A 558 -6.41 34.52 -0.58
CA TYR A 558 -6.53 33.37 0.34
C TYR A 558 -7.93 32.73 0.27
N GLU A 559 -9.00 33.53 0.20
CA GLU A 559 -10.37 33.01 0.11
C GLU A 559 -10.61 32.21 -1.18
N GLN A 560 -10.04 32.67 -2.31
CA GLN A 560 -10.11 31.96 -3.59
C GLN A 560 -9.28 30.67 -3.56
N PHE A 561 -8.12 30.71 -2.91
CA PHE A 561 -7.27 29.53 -2.69
C PHE A 561 -8.03 28.47 -1.86
N ALA A 562 -8.69 28.88 -0.77
CA ALA A 562 -9.46 28.00 0.13
C ALA A 562 -10.68 27.33 -0.54
N GLN A 563 -11.16 27.87 -1.68
CA GLN A 563 -12.20 27.23 -2.48
C GLN A 563 -11.66 26.05 -3.30
N LYS A 564 -10.36 26.05 -3.61
CA LYS A 564 -9.69 25.08 -4.48
C LYS A 564 -8.79 24.10 -3.74
N VAL A 565 -8.40 24.42 -2.52
CA VAL A 565 -7.48 23.63 -1.69
C VAL A 565 -8.15 23.32 -0.35
N ASP A 566 -7.96 22.13 0.14
CA ASP A 566 -8.19 21.79 1.55
C ASP A 566 -7.10 22.47 2.38
N VAL A 567 -7.45 23.62 2.95
CA VAL A 567 -6.47 24.49 3.62
C VAL A 567 -5.89 23.81 4.87
N GLN A 568 -6.68 22.96 5.55
CA GLN A 568 -6.15 22.24 6.70
C GLN A 568 -5.09 21.22 6.27
N SER A 569 -5.35 20.48 5.21
CA SER A 569 -4.35 19.57 4.61
C SER A 569 -3.06 20.30 4.24
N PHE A 570 -3.20 21.49 3.64
CA PHE A 570 -2.06 22.32 3.26
C PHE A 570 -1.28 22.84 4.48
N MET A 571 -1.98 23.39 5.48
CA MET A 571 -1.34 23.93 6.69
C MET A 571 -0.65 22.85 7.52
N ASP A 572 -1.30 21.70 7.70
CA ASP A 572 -0.73 20.55 8.44
C ASP A 572 0.56 20.07 7.74
N TYR A 573 0.52 19.90 6.41
CA TYR A 573 1.65 19.45 5.61
C TYR A 573 2.84 20.42 5.71
N PHE A 574 2.61 21.71 5.49
CA PHE A 574 3.67 22.72 5.61
C PHE A 574 4.21 22.81 7.04
N SER A 575 3.36 22.65 8.04
CA SER A 575 3.78 22.66 9.44
C SER A 575 4.73 21.52 9.76
N ALA A 576 4.43 20.32 9.30
CA ALA A 576 5.25 19.14 9.50
C ALA A 576 6.61 19.28 8.79
N GLU A 577 6.63 19.60 7.52
CA GLU A 577 7.83 19.75 6.70
C GLU A 577 8.77 20.86 7.21
N ILE A 578 8.19 21.98 7.63
CA ILE A 578 8.94 23.09 8.23
C ILE A 578 9.51 22.69 9.60
N TYR A 579 8.75 21.96 10.41
CA TYR A 579 9.23 21.54 11.72
C TYR A 579 10.42 20.60 11.61
N TRP A 580 10.36 19.60 10.71
CA TRP A 580 11.49 18.70 10.43
C TRP A 580 12.67 19.40 9.78
N SER A 581 12.46 20.61 9.24
CA SER A 581 13.48 21.32 8.45
C SER A 581 13.96 20.50 7.26
N ASN A 582 13.02 19.84 6.55
CA ASN A 582 13.34 19.07 5.37
C ASN A 582 14.01 19.95 4.31
N SER A 583 15.30 19.69 4.03
CA SER A 583 16.12 20.53 3.14
C SER A 583 15.92 20.18 1.64
N ASP A 584 15.30 19.06 1.33
CA ASP A 584 14.95 18.63 -0.03
C ASP A 584 13.50 18.98 -0.40
N TRP A 585 12.94 19.93 0.30
CA TRP A 585 11.57 20.40 0.15
C TRP A 585 11.54 21.95 0.31
N PRO A 586 10.66 22.71 -0.38
CA PRO A 586 9.55 22.28 -1.25
C PRO A 586 9.89 22.17 -2.73
N GLN A 587 11.12 22.37 -3.16
CA GLN A 587 11.53 22.27 -4.57
C GLN A 587 11.47 20.82 -5.12
N ASN A 588 11.50 19.81 -4.23
CA ASN A 588 11.29 18.39 -4.49
C ASN A 588 10.32 17.81 -3.45
N ASN A 589 9.96 16.56 -3.60
CA ASN A 589 9.19 15.77 -2.63
C ASN A 589 7.84 16.42 -2.27
N VAL A 590 7.20 17.03 -3.28
CA VAL A 590 5.86 17.60 -3.16
C VAL A 590 4.88 16.78 -3.97
N ALA A 591 3.78 16.39 -3.35
CA ALA A 591 2.63 15.84 -4.07
C ALA A 591 1.32 16.47 -3.58
N ALA A 592 0.45 16.76 -4.53
CA ALA A 592 -0.92 17.17 -4.28
C ALA A 592 -1.88 16.32 -5.12
N TRP A 593 -3.05 16.01 -4.56
CA TRP A 593 -4.05 15.19 -5.22
C TRP A 593 -5.46 15.76 -5.09
N ARG A 594 -6.33 15.46 -6.03
CA ARG A 594 -7.77 15.76 -5.97
C ARG A 594 -8.62 14.69 -6.66
N SER A 595 -9.91 14.69 -6.38
CA SER A 595 -10.91 14.04 -7.23
C SER A 595 -11.37 15.01 -8.31
N ASN A 596 -11.39 14.58 -9.57
CA ASN A 596 -11.99 15.34 -10.67
C ASN A 596 -13.52 15.16 -10.75
N ALA A 597 -14.05 14.09 -10.14
CA ALA A 597 -15.47 13.90 -9.96
C ALA A 597 -15.94 14.51 -8.64
N ILE A 598 -17.12 15.14 -8.64
CA ILE A 598 -17.76 15.65 -7.43
C ILE A 598 -18.82 14.64 -6.96
N ASP A 599 -18.70 14.20 -5.71
CA ASP A 599 -19.65 13.32 -5.05
C ASP A 599 -19.92 13.83 -3.63
N GLU A 600 -21.10 14.39 -3.39
CA GLU A 600 -21.50 14.95 -2.10
C GLU A 600 -21.56 13.90 -0.97
N THR A 601 -21.60 12.62 -1.30
CA THR A 601 -21.61 11.51 -0.32
C THR A 601 -20.19 11.12 0.16
N ASN A 602 -19.15 11.61 -0.54
CA ASN A 602 -17.76 11.40 -0.21
C ASN A 602 -17.05 12.74 0.04
N PRO A 603 -16.69 13.08 1.28
CA PRO A 603 -16.07 14.38 1.61
C PRO A 603 -14.71 14.63 0.94
N TYR A 604 -14.12 13.61 0.35
CA TYR A 604 -12.87 13.69 -0.40
C TYR A 604 -13.07 13.88 -1.92
N SER A 605 -14.32 13.76 -2.42
CA SER A 605 -14.71 14.01 -3.81
C SER A 605 -15.32 15.41 -3.98
N ASP A 606 -14.70 16.42 -3.41
CA ASP A 606 -15.14 17.83 -3.41
C ASP A 606 -14.37 18.70 -4.43
N GLY A 607 -13.45 18.11 -5.20
CA GLY A 607 -12.62 18.80 -6.19
C GLY A 607 -11.49 19.61 -5.62
N LYS A 608 -11.27 19.60 -4.31
CA LYS A 608 -10.18 20.34 -3.67
C LYS A 608 -8.88 19.56 -3.69
N TRP A 609 -7.77 20.29 -3.91
CA TRP A 609 -6.44 19.77 -3.78
C TRP A 609 -6.10 19.49 -2.31
N ARG A 610 -5.46 18.34 -2.06
CA ARG A 610 -4.94 17.88 -0.76
C ARG A 610 -3.49 17.47 -0.90
N MET A 611 -2.71 17.63 0.15
CA MET A 611 -1.29 17.25 0.14
C MET A 611 -1.12 15.76 0.40
N PHE A 612 0.00 15.22 -0.11
CA PHE A 612 0.44 13.84 0.12
C PHE A 612 1.90 13.84 0.55
N LEU A 613 2.20 13.24 1.69
CA LEU A 613 3.52 13.20 2.31
C LEU A 613 4.33 11.99 1.83
N PHE A 614 5.57 12.22 1.41
CA PHE A 614 6.53 11.17 1.04
C PHE A 614 7.97 11.72 1.06
N ASP A 615 8.97 10.83 1.20
CA ASP A 615 10.41 11.14 1.16
C ASP A 615 10.83 12.27 2.14
N THR A 616 10.51 12.12 3.44
CA THR A 616 10.71 13.18 4.44
C THR A 616 12.05 13.12 5.16
N GLU A 617 12.93 12.21 4.80
CA GLU A 617 14.16 11.92 5.52
C GLU A 617 15.26 13.01 5.45
N SER A 618 15.13 13.99 4.54
CA SER A 618 16.15 15.04 4.38
C SER A 618 16.09 16.13 5.46
N GLY A 619 15.46 15.83 6.59
CA GLY A 619 15.40 16.62 7.80
C GLY A 619 16.27 16.10 8.95
N GLN A 620 15.97 16.53 10.17
CA GLN A 620 16.51 16.05 11.45
C GLN A 620 18.03 15.85 11.47
N GLY A 621 18.79 16.77 10.89
CA GLY A 621 20.25 16.79 10.91
C GLY A 621 20.93 15.79 9.98
N LEU A 622 20.23 15.20 9.02
CA LEU A 622 20.81 14.29 8.04
C LEU A 622 22.05 14.93 7.38
N TYR A 623 23.16 14.19 7.31
CA TYR A 623 24.47 14.64 6.80
C TYR A 623 25.10 15.83 7.54
N GLY A 624 24.60 16.23 8.72
CA GLY A 624 25.13 17.37 9.48
C GLY A 624 24.90 18.73 8.82
N SER A 625 23.95 18.84 7.89
CA SER A 625 23.66 20.09 7.19
C SER A 625 23.07 21.14 8.16
N GLN A 626 23.51 22.38 8.02
CA GLN A 626 22.94 23.50 8.78
C GLN A 626 21.48 23.76 8.40
N ASN A 627 21.10 23.49 7.15
CA ASN A 627 19.75 23.73 6.62
C ASN A 627 18.69 22.78 7.18
N ASN A 628 19.09 21.63 7.75
CA ASN A 628 18.18 20.67 8.36
C ASN A 628 18.49 20.41 9.85
N SER A 629 19.29 21.28 10.47
CA SER A 629 19.59 21.21 11.90
C SER A 629 18.42 21.68 12.77
N ALA A 630 18.48 21.40 14.07
CA ALA A 630 17.49 21.88 15.03
C ALA A 630 17.38 23.42 15.08
N ASN A 631 18.47 24.11 14.70
CA ASN A 631 18.54 25.58 14.69
C ASN A 631 18.22 26.21 13.33
N ALA A 632 17.85 25.40 12.32
CA ALA A 632 17.56 25.91 10.99
C ALA A 632 16.28 26.75 10.96
N ASN A 633 16.37 27.90 10.25
CA ASN A 633 15.21 28.74 9.95
C ASN A 633 14.61 28.37 8.60
N CYS A 634 13.71 27.40 8.59
CA CYS A 634 13.07 26.93 7.36
C CYS A 634 12.18 27.98 6.71
N PHE A 635 11.49 28.84 7.48
CA PHE A 635 10.71 29.95 6.93
C PHE A 635 11.56 30.92 6.12
N GLN A 636 12.77 31.25 6.61
CA GLN A 636 13.70 32.10 5.88
C GLN A 636 14.18 31.43 4.60
N ARG A 637 14.49 30.15 4.64
CA ARG A 637 14.92 29.37 3.47
C ARG A 637 13.83 29.37 2.39
N ILE A 638 12.58 29.09 2.76
CA ILE A 638 11.42 29.13 1.86
C ILE A 638 11.26 30.54 1.27
N ALA A 639 11.29 31.59 2.08
CA ALA A 639 11.13 32.96 1.62
C ALA A 639 12.25 33.44 0.68
N GLN A 640 13.42 32.83 0.73
CA GLN A 640 14.56 33.09 -0.15
C GLN A 640 14.50 32.32 -1.46
N ASN A 641 13.75 31.20 -1.51
CA ASN A 641 13.59 30.35 -2.69
C ASN A 641 12.48 30.91 -3.63
N ARG A 642 12.76 32.06 -4.25
CA ARG A 642 11.76 32.80 -5.04
C ARG A 642 11.48 32.21 -6.41
N ASP A 643 12.35 31.34 -6.89
CA ASP A 643 12.21 30.68 -8.20
C ASP A 643 11.30 29.44 -8.10
N ASP A 644 10.93 29.02 -6.89
CA ASP A 644 9.96 27.96 -6.64
C ASP A 644 8.59 28.59 -6.34
N ASP A 645 7.63 28.32 -7.21
CA ASP A 645 6.28 28.91 -7.14
C ASP A 645 5.56 28.55 -5.83
N LEU A 646 5.76 27.35 -5.30
CA LEU A 646 5.12 26.90 -4.04
C LEU A 646 5.72 27.65 -2.84
N SER A 647 7.04 27.85 -2.80
CA SER A 647 7.72 28.70 -1.81
C SER A 647 7.21 30.14 -1.85
N ALA A 648 7.09 30.69 -3.05
CA ALA A 648 6.58 32.06 -3.26
C ALA A 648 5.12 32.18 -2.82
N ALA A 649 4.27 31.19 -3.18
CA ALA A 649 2.85 31.14 -2.79
C ALA A 649 2.69 31.06 -1.27
N PHE A 650 3.40 30.16 -0.60
CA PHE A 650 3.35 30.07 0.86
C PHE A 650 3.83 31.35 1.53
N THR A 651 4.92 31.94 1.05
CA THR A 651 5.43 33.23 1.57
C THR A 651 4.40 34.34 1.38
N LYS A 652 3.63 34.33 0.29
CA LYS A 652 2.55 35.28 0.03
C LYS A 652 1.35 35.06 0.94
N LEU A 653 0.92 33.81 1.13
CA LEU A 653 -0.17 33.45 2.06
C LEU A 653 0.13 33.91 3.49
N LEU A 654 1.37 33.80 3.97
CA LEU A 654 1.77 34.32 5.29
C LEU A 654 1.64 35.85 5.44
N LYS A 655 1.38 36.60 4.37
CA LYS A 655 1.07 38.04 4.45
C LYS A 655 -0.43 38.31 4.63
N ASP A 656 -1.27 37.33 4.40
CA ASP A 656 -2.67 37.37 4.77
C ASP A 656 -2.81 37.10 6.29
N GLU A 657 -3.41 38.05 7.02
CA GLU A 657 -3.48 37.96 8.48
C GLU A 657 -4.27 36.73 8.93
N LYS A 658 -5.37 36.45 8.25
CA LYS A 658 -6.21 35.28 8.59
C LYS A 658 -5.46 33.96 8.38
N PHE A 659 -4.80 33.79 7.21
CA PHE A 659 -3.99 32.61 6.96
C PHE A 659 -2.85 32.50 7.96
N ALA A 660 -2.13 33.57 8.26
CA ALA A 660 -0.99 33.55 9.17
C ALA A 660 -1.39 33.11 10.60
N LEU A 661 -2.55 33.59 11.10
CA LEU A 661 -3.06 33.20 12.43
C LEU A 661 -3.55 31.75 12.44
N ASP A 662 -4.27 31.32 11.42
CA ASP A 662 -4.73 29.92 11.28
C ASP A 662 -3.57 28.95 11.13
N PHE A 663 -2.55 29.30 10.33
CA PHE A 663 -1.33 28.53 10.18
C PHE A 663 -0.54 28.45 11.49
N ALA A 664 -0.34 29.57 12.17
CA ALA A 664 0.39 29.61 13.43
C ALA A 664 -0.27 28.71 14.49
N ARG A 665 -1.60 28.72 14.59
CA ARG A 665 -2.37 27.85 15.48
C ARG A 665 -2.16 26.37 15.12
N THR A 666 -2.28 26.02 13.83
CA THR A 666 -2.05 24.66 13.31
C THR A 666 -0.63 24.19 13.57
N TYR A 667 0.35 25.06 13.33
CA TYR A 667 1.75 24.77 13.59
C TYR A 667 2.03 24.45 15.06
N MET A 668 1.43 25.23 15.98
CA MET A 668 1.55 24.99 17.41
C MET A 668 0.83 23.72 17.85
N ASP A 669 -0.30 23.37 17.25
CA ASP A 669 -0.97 22.07 17.49
C ASP A 669 -0.01 20.91 17.21
N ILE A 670 0.62 20.89 16.02
CA ILE A 670 1.55 19.84 15.59
C ILE A 670 2.82 19.85 16.46
N ALA A 671 3.39 21.04 16.73
CA ALA A 671 4.61 21.16 17.52
C ALA A 671 4.42 20.67 18.97
N ASN A 672 3.25 20.94 19.57
CA ASN A 672 2.95 20.55 20.94
C ASN A 672 2.47 19.09 21.09
N TYR A 673 1.84 18.51 20.06
CA TYR A 673 1.18 17.21 20.17
C TYR A 673 1.92 16.11 19.39
N ASN A 674 2.13 16.30 18.08
CA ASN A 674 2.79 15.28 17.25
C ASN A 674 4.29 15.22 17.50
N PHE A 675 4.93 16.37 17.74
CA PHE A 675 6.36 16.50 17.97
C PHE A 675 6.73 16.72 19.44
N ASP A 676 5.84 16.35 20.34
CA ASP A 676 6.16 16.28 21.77
C ASP A 676 7.42 15.41 21.98
N THR A 677 8.29 15.86 22.91
CA THR A 677 9.62 15.21 23.09
C THR A 677 9.49 13.77 23.62
N GLU A 678 8.52 13.48 24.49
CA GLU A 678 8.35 12.11 25.02
C GLU A 678 7.82 11.20 23.92
N LYS A 679 6.85 11.66 23.14
CA LYS A 679 6.25 10.92 22.02
C LYS A 679 7.31 10.63 20.93
N THR A 680 8.06 11.64 20.52
CA THR A 680 9.10 11.48 19.49
C THR A 680 10.25 10.59 19.99
N THR A 681 10.66 10.73 21.26
CA THR A 681 11.66 9.86 21.88
C THR A 681 11.21 8.40 21.87
N ALA A 682 9.98 8.14 22.31
CA ALA A 682 9.44 6.79 22.36
C ALA A 682 9.41 6.12 20.98
N GLU A 683 9.02 6.87 19.94
CA GLU A 683 8.98 6.34 18.58
C GLU A 683 10.39 6.05 18.03
N ILE A 684 11.35 6.95 18.21
CA ILE A 684 12.73 6.74 17.78
C ILE A 684 13.37 5.57 18.54
N ASP A 685 13.15 5.46 19.86
CA ASP A 685 13.64 4.37 20.68
C ASP A 685 13.07 3.02 20.25
N LYS A 686 11.79 2.97 19.88
CA LYS A 686 11.14 1.77 19.35
C LYS A 686 11.91 1.23 18.14
N PHE A 687 12.19 2.06 17.15
CA PHE A 687 12.95 1.65 15.96
C PHE A 687 14.36 1.20 16.30
N LYS A 688 15.08 1.95 17.12
CA LYS A 688 16.44 1.56 17.57
C LYS A 688 16.42 0.21 18.28
N ASN A 689 15.51 0.03 19.23
CA ASN A 689 15.45 -1.19 20.04
C ASN A 689 15.08 -2.43 19.23
N LEU A 690 14.19 -2.27 18.25
CA LEU A 690 13.75 -3.40 17.42
C LEU A 690 14.78 -3.77 16.35
N TYR A 691 15.47 -2.81 15.73
CA TYR A 691 16.14 -3.02 14.45
C TYR A 691 17.66 -2.72 14.45
N SER A 692 18.27 -2.41 15.60
CA SER A 692 19.72 -2.08 15.66
C SER A 692 20.60 -3.16 15.07
N GLN A 693 20.34 -4.43 15.33
CA GLN A 693 21.16 -5.52 14.81
C GLN A 693 21.05 -5.63 13.29
N GLN A 694 19.84 -5.52 12.75
CA GLN A 694 19.58 -5.59 11.31
C GLN A 694 20.24 -4.41 10.56
N ILE A 695 20.26 -3.22 11.18
CA ILE A 695 21.02 -2.07 10.64
C ILE A 695 22.52 -2.38 10.61
N LEU A 696 23.06 -2.93 11.69
CA LEU A 696 24.49 -3.28 11.76
C LEU A 696 24.86 -4.33 10.71
N ASP A 697 24.05 -5.36 10.54
CA ASP A 697 24.26 -6.39 9.52
C ASP A 697 24.16 -5.79 8.10
N THR A 698 23.30 -4.79 7.91
CA THR A 698 23.22 -4.06 6.65
C THR A 698 24.46 -3.18 6.42
N TYR A 699 25.02 -2.57 7.46
CA TYR A 699 26.32 -1.86 7.35
C TYR A 699 27.46 -2.83 7.00
N ASP A 700 27.44 -4.04 7.53
CA ASP A 700 28.43 -5.07 7.19
C ASP A 700 28.24 -5.59 5.76
N ARG A 701 26.99 -5.65 5.28
CA ARG A 701 26.65 -5.96 3.88
C ARG A 701 27.13 -4.87 2.91
N TYR A 702 27.05 -3.59 3.31
CA TYR A 702 27.47 -2.42 2.54
C TYR A 702 28.56 -1.65 3.33
N PRO A 703 29.77 -2.22 3.44
CA PRO A 703 30.74 -1.70 4.35
C PRO A 703 31.24 -0.30 3.94
N SER A 704 31.31 0.58 4.95
CA SER A 704 31.97 1.88 4.88
C SER A 704 33.27 1.86 5.68
N ASN A 705 34.01 2.97 5.68
CA ASN A 705 35.25 3.11 6.47
C ASN A 705 34.95 3.41 7.96
N SER A 706 33.71 3.61 8.37
CA SER A 706 33.28 3.90 9.73
C SER A 706 32.95 2.62 10.51
N ASN A 707 33.14 2.67 11.84
CA ASN A 707 32.64 1.63 12.74
C ASN A 707 31.11 1.67 12.79
N GLY A 708 30.44 0.57 12.41
CA GLY A 708 28.98 0.50 12.29
C GLY A 708 28.25 0.87 13.59
N LYS A 709 28.71 0.38 14.75
CA LYS A 709 28.09 0.69 16.05
C LYS A 709 28.21 2.18 16.39
N GLN A 710 29.37 2.77 16.18
CA GLN A 710 29.59 4.21 16.43
C GLN A 710 28.75 5.06 15.48
N LYS A 711 28.63 4.63 14.22
CA LYS A 711 27.79 5.29 13.22
C LYS A 711 26.32 5.26 13.61
N LEU A 712 25.78 4.10 13.94
CA LEU A 712 24.38 3.95 14.36
C LEU A 712 24.07 4.82 15.59
N GLU A 713 24.95 4.79 16.59
CA GLU A 713 24.79 5.61 17.81
C GLU A 713 24.85 7.12 17.50
N SER A 714 25.75 7.53 16.60
CA SER A 714 25.84 8.92 16.16
C SER A 714 24.57 9.38 15.42
N GLU A 715 24.05 8.56 14.52
CA GLU A 715 22.83 8.88 13.75
C GLU A 715 21.59 8.93 14.65
N TYR A 716 21.45 7.95 15.54
CA TYR A 716 20.39 7.97 16.56
C TYR A 716 20.45 9.24 17.41
N ASN A 717 21.65 9.59 17.95
CA ASN A 717 21.81 10.80 18.77
C ASN A 717 21.55 12.07 17.98
N THR A 718 21.81 12.09 16.68
CA THR A 718 21.51 13.21 15.80
C THR A 718 20.00 13.45 15.73
N VAL A 719 19.21 12.40 15.45
CA VAL A 719 17.75 12.48 15.38
C VAL A 719 17.16 12.86 16.74
N MET A 720 17.60 12.22 17.82
CA MET A 720 17.16 12.51 19.19
C MET A 720 17.46 13.95 19.60
N SER A 721 18.68 14.44 19.32
CA SER A 721 19.09 15.81 19.64
C SER A 721 18.30 16.83 18.83
N PHE A 722 17.92 16.50 17.60
CA PHE A 722 17.08 17.38 16.79
C PHE A 722 15.75 17.63 17.50
N TYR A 723 14.96 16.62 17.84
CA TYR A 723 13.68 16.81 18.48
C TYR A 723 13.79 17.47 19.85
N LYS A 724 14.77 17.10 20.65
CA LYS A 724 15.02 17.68 21.97
C LYS A 724 15.28 19.20 21.90
N ASN A 725 15.94 19.67 20.84
CA ASN A 725 16.39 21.07 20.74
C ASN A 725 15.56 21.90 19.74
N ARG A 726 14.66 21.30 18.97
CA ARG A 726 13.98 21.96 17.84
C ARG A 726 12.91 22.98 18.26
N TYR A 727 12.16 22.68 19.32
CA TYR A 727 10.93 23.43 19.66
C TYR A 727 11.16 24.95 19.77
N SER A 728 12.18 25.41 20.47
CA SER A 728 12.44 26.84 20.68
C SER A 728 12.71 27.58 19.38
N THR A 729 13.50 27.01 18.48
CA THR A 729 13.78 27.61 17.17
C THR A 729 12.53 27.54 16.27
N ALA A 730 11.81 26.44 16.28
CA ALA A 730 10.59 26.22 15.52
C ALA A 730 9.53 27.26 15.89
N GLU A 731 9.23 27.43 17.20
CA GLU A 731 8.30 28.44 17.69
C GLU A 731 8.74 29.85 17.30
N SER A 732 9.99 30.24 17.61
CA SER A 732 10.43 31.62 17.40
C SER A 732 10.48 32.01 15.92
N THR A 733 10.86 31.09 15.03
CA THR A 733 10.86 31.34 13.59
C THR A 733 9.46 31.40 13.02
N MET A 734 8.53 30.57 13.48
CA MET A 734 7.11 30.60 13.11
C MET A 734 6.48 31.91 13.60
N ARG A 735 6.68 32.29 14.87
CA ARG A 735 6.17 33.54 15.45
C ARG A 735 6.58 34.76 14.62
N ASN A 736 7.85 34.81 14.21
CA ASN A 736 8.37 35.88 13.38
C ASN A 736 7.76 35.85 11.97
N ALA A 737 7.65 34.68 11.33
CA ALA A 737 7.09 34.55 9.98
C ALA A 737 5.60 34.93 9.91
N CYS A 738 4.84 34.58 10.95
CA CYS A 738 3.43 34.92 11.08
C CYS A 738 3.19 36.30 11.74
N SER A 739 4.23 37.06 12.08
CA SER A 739 4.16 38.41 12.67
C SER A 739 3.40 38.46 14.00
N LEU A 740 3.41 37.37 14.80
CA LEU A 740 2.74 37.33 16.10
C LEU A 740 3.40 38.25 17.10
N LYS A 741 2.59 38.84 17.99
CA LYS A 741 3.02 39.85 18.97
C LYS A 741 3.27 39.27 20.36
N SER A 742 2.53 38.19 20.70
CA SER A 742 2.58 37.61 22.04
C SER A 742 3.67 36.54 22.15
N THR A 743 4.02 36.24 23.40
CA THR A 743 4.72 35.02 23.78
C THR A 743 3.70 33.92 24.07
N THR A 744 4.17 32.69 24.17
CA THR A 744 3.28 31.55 24.46
C THR A 744 2.89 31.49 25.94
N ASN A 745 1.64 31.07 26.19
CA ASN A 745 1.10 30.69 27.49
C ASN A 745 0.71 29.21 27.47
N THR A 746 0.63 28.59 28.64
CA THR A 746 0.28 27.17 28.75
C THR A 746 -1.24 27.02 28.68
N VAL A 747 -1.72 26.18 27.80
CA VAL A 747 -3.11 25.72 27.74
C VAL A 747 -3.17 24.28 28.20
N THR A 748 -3.86 24.04 29.32
CA THR A 748 -4.07 22.71 29.87
C THR A 748 -5.52 22.31 29.61
N VAL A 749 -5.67 21.13 28.99
CA VAL A 749 -6.97 20.48 28.82
C VAL A 749 -7.06 19.32 29.79
N GLN A 750 -8.12 19.29 30.58
CA GLN A 750 -8.49 18.17 31.44
C GLN A 750 -9.75 17.50 30.89
N ASN A 751 -9.76 16.21 30.91
CA ASN A 751 -10.80 15.40 30.31
C ASN A 751 -11.05 14.16 31.17
N ASP A 752 -12.23 13.58 31.08
CA ASP A 752 -12.51 12.20 31.50
C ASP A 752 -12.73 11.36 30.25
N ILE A 753 -11.68 10.66 29.81
CA ILE A 753 -11.73 9.88 28.57
C ILE A 753 -12.73 8.71 28.62
N SER A 754 -13.17 8.30 29.81
CA SER A 754 -14.23 7.30 29.94
C SER A 754 -15.61 7.86 29.54
N SER A 755 -15.79 9.15 29.66
CA SER A 755 -17.05 9.87 29.39
C SER A 755 -17.01 10.64 28.07
N GLY A 756 -15.82 11.02 27.57
CA GLY A 756 -15.68 11.76 26.33
C GLY A 756 -14.27 12.20 26.04
N SER A 757 -14.07 12.86 24.91
CA SER A 757 -12.81 13.50 24.50
C SER A 757 -13.00 15.00 24.26
N VAL A 758 -11.90 15.73 24.15
CA VAL A 758 -11.91 17.14 23.76
C VAL A 758 -11.19 17.32 22.45
N LYS A 759 -11.83 17.93 21.46
CA LYS A 759 -11.16 18.46 20.28
C LYS A 759 -10.69 19.88 20.59
N LEU A 760 -9.36 20.09 20.63
CA LEU A 760 -8.75 21.42 20.76
C LEU A 760 -8.16 21.83 19.41
N ASN A 761 -8.72 22.85 18.77
CA ASN A 761 -8.38 23.25 17.40
C ASN A 761 -8.43 22.06 16.42
N THR A 762 -7.26 21.58 15.96
CA THR A 762 -7.14 20.42 15.07
C THR A 762 -6.92 19.09 15.81
N LEU A 763 -6.61 19.14 17.11
CA LEU A 763 -6.25 17.99 17.94
C LEU A 763 -7.48 17.30 18.53
N THR A 764 -7.55 15.98 18.46
CA THR A 764 -8.48 15.18 19.28
C THR A 764 -7.70 14.58 20.44
N LEU A 765 -7.89 15.15 21.63
CA LEU A 765 -7.15 14.78 22.84
C LEU A 765 -7.80 13.57 23.50
N LYS A 766 -7.08 12.47 23.56
CA LYS A 766 -7.52 11.19 24.15
C LYS A 766 -6.87 10.90 25.51
N GLU A 767 -6.22 11.88 26.10
CA GLU A 767 -5.58 11.82 27.42
C GLU A 767 -6.46 12.48 28.47
N ASN A 768 -6.42 12.01 29.73
CA ASN A 768 -7.14 12.64 30.84
C ASN A 768 -6.62 14.06 31.14
N LYS A 769 -5.36 14.32 30.81
CA LYS A 769 -4.74 15.64 30.92
C LYS A 769 -3.67 15.82 29.88
N TRP A 770 -3.74 16.93 29.17
CA TRP A 770 -2.73 17.33 28.20
C TRP A 770 -2.43 18.82 28.35
N SER A 771 -1.23 19.27 27.98
CA SER A 771 -0.85 20.67 28.00
C SER A 771 0.01 21.00 26.78
N GLY A 772 -0.24 22.17 26.18
CA GLY A 772 0.54 22.74 25.10
C GLY A 772 0.73 24.25 25.28
N LYS A 773 1.66 24.84 24.53
CA LYS A 773 1.95 26.28 24.55
C LYS A 773 1.34 26.97 23.33
N TYR A 774 0.63 28.06 23.56
CA TYR A 774 -0.09 28.80 22.52
C TYR A 774 0.04 30.31 22.68
N HIS A 775 -0.05 31.03 21.56
CA HIS A 775 -0.03 32.49 21.53
C HIS A 775 -1.42 33.07 21.73
N SER A 776 -1.50 34.26 22.30
CA SER A 776 -2.78 34.99 22.47
C SER A 776 -3.22 35.77 21.24
N ASP A 777 -2.41 35.76 20.16
CA ASP A 777 -2.76 36.54 18.94
C ASP A 777 -3.97 35.91 18.21
N TYR A 778 -4.22 34.62 18.36
CA TYR A 778 -5.31 33.90 17.71
C TYR A 778 -6.30 33.29 18.71
N ASP A 779 -7.50 33.06 18.22
CA ASP A 779 -8.50 32.32 18.96
C ASP A 779 -8.25 30.82 18.95
N MET A 780 -8.46 30.17 20.07
CA MET A 780 -8.45 28.72 20.24
C MET A 780 -9.88 28.20 20.37
N THR A 781 -10.18 27.08 19.77
CA THR A 781 -11.50 26.46 19.83
C THR A 781 -11.40 25.12 20.54
N ALA A 782 -12.24 24.92 21.55
CA ALA A 782 -12.42 23.63 22.22
C ALA A 782 -13.84 23.10 22.02
N THR A 783 -13.96 21.86 21.60
CA THR A 783 -15.24 21.16 21.40
C THR A 783 -15.26 19.88 22.23
N ALA A 784 -16.25 19.79 23.12
CA ALA A 784 -16.49 18.56 23.88
C ALA A 784 -17.12 17.49 22.97
N GLN A 785 -16.59 16.28 23.04
CA GLN A 785 -17.01 15.13 22.25
C GLN A 785 -17.40 13.98 23.19
N PRO A 786 -18.66 13.92 23.66
CA PRO A 786 -19.09 12.87 24.57
C PRO A 786 -19.08 11.50 23.89
N ASN A 787 -18.70 10.47 24.66
CA ASN A 787 -18.81 9.08 24.24
C ASN A 787 -20.29 8.65 24.15
N GLU A 788 -20.56 7.52 23.54
CA GLU A 788 -21.92 6.96 23.46
C GLU A 788 -22.53 6.80 24.87
N GLY A 789 -23.73 7.27 25.05
CA GLY A 789 -24.43 7.27 26.34
C GLY A 789 -24.04 8.37 27.31
N ALA A 790 -23.01 9.16 27.01
CA ALA A 790 -22.65 10.37 27.76
C ALA A 790 -23.25 11.64 27.13
N SER A 791 -23.36 12.68 27.89
CA SER A 791 -23.76 14.03 27.44
C SER A 791 -22.81 15.06 28.01
N PHE A 792 -22.43 16.04 27.19
CA PHE A 792 -21.69 17.19 27.70
C PHE A 792 -22.58 18.03 28.64
N ASP A 793 -22.04 18.39 29.79
CA ASP A 793 -22.74 19.22 30.79
C ASP A 793 -22.25 20.66 30.73
N HIS A 794 -20.97 20.89 31.05
CA HIS A 794 -20.39 22.23 31.02
C HIS A 794 -18.87 22.22 30.98
N TRP A 795 -18.29 23.41 30.77
CA TRP A 795 -16.84 23.65 30.85
C TRP A 795 -16.50 24.28 32.21
N GLU A 796 -15.52 23.74 32.90
CA GLU A 796 -14.79 24.43 33.97
C GLU A 796 -13.60 25.15 33.34
N ILE A 797 -13.55 26.51 33.51
CA ILE A 797 -12.53 27.34 32.82
C ILE A 797 -11.85 28.23 33.85
N THR A 798 -10.51 28.23 33.82
CA THR A 798 -9.65 29.09 34.62
C THR A 798 -8.62 29.77 33.72
N GLY A 799 -8.37 31.06 33.90
CA GLY A 799 -7.32 31.81 33.22
C GLY A 799 -7.67 32.29 31.80
N ALA A 800 -8.90 32.11 31.34
CA ALA A 800 -9.35 32.65 30.04
C ALA A 800 -10.77 33.22 30.14
N GLU A 801 -11.01 34.23 29.30
CA GLU A 801 -12.36 34.70 28.96
C GLU A 801 -12.77 34.12 27.62
N LEU A 802 -14.05 33.77 27.48
CA LEU A 802 -14.58 33.27 26.22
C LEU A 802 -14.75 34.41 25.23
N THR A 803 -14.27 34.21 24.02
CA THR A 803 -14.52 35.11 22.88
C THR A 803 -15.78 34.69 22.12
N SER A 804 -16.21 33.42 22.26
CA SER A 804 -17.47 32.92 21.73
C SER A 804 -17.95 31.68 22.50
N GLY A 805 -19.30 31.47 22.52
CA GLY A 805 -19.94 30.39 23.24
C GLY A 805 -20.18 30.76 24.73
N SER A 806 -20.61 29.76 25.51
CA SER A 806 -20.82 29.84 26.95
C SER A 806 -20.29 28.58 27.63
N LYS A 807 -20.18 28.57 28.94
CA LYS A 807 -19.72 27.36 29.66
C LYS A 807 -20.57 26.11 29.42
N THR A 808 -21.82 26.28 28.99
CA THR A 808 -22.73 25.17 28.64
C THR A 808 -22.81 24.89 27.14
N SER A 809 -22.11 25.66 26.32
CA SER A 809 -22.00 25.38 24.88
C SER A 809 -21.01 24.24 24.61
N PRO A 810 -21.32 23.20 23.81
CA PRO A 810 -20.39 22.13 23.50
C PRO A 810 -19.10 22.62 22.87
N THR A 811 -19.17 23.74 22.15
CA THR A 811 -18.01 24.40 21.54
C THR A 811 -17.83 25.79 22.16
N ILE A 812 -16.61 26.09 22.56
CA ILE A 812 -16.19 27.40 23.08
C ILE A 812 -14.97 27.90 22.29
N THR A 813 -14.86 29.22 22.26
CA THR A 813 -13.66 29.90 21.71
C THR A 813 -13.09 30.85 22.77
N PHE A 814 -11.76 30.88 22.88
CA PHE A 814 -11.06 31.70 23.89
C PHE A 814 -9.65 32.07 23.38
N LYS A 815 -9.00 33.03 24.04
CA LYS A 815 -7.58 33.38 23.81
C LYS A 815 -6.72 32.98 25.01
N ALA A 816 -5.53 32.48 24.74
CA ALA A 816 -4.54 32.14 25.76
C ALA A 816 -3.76 33.40 26.21
N THR A 817 -4.45 34.36 26.87
CA THR A 817 -3.84 35.63 27.34
C THR A 817 -2.98 35.44 28.59
N GLY A 818 -3.03 34.29 29.24
CA GLY A 818 -2.25 33.80 30.35
C GLY A 818 -2.35 32.29 30.36
N ASP A 819 -1.83 31.63 31.40
CA ASP A 819 -2.01 30.19 31.55
C ASP A 819 -3.49 29.84 31.74
N VAL A 820 -3.99 28.93 30.91
CA VAL A 820 -5.41 28.54 30.82
C VAL A 820 -5.56 27.08 31.20
N THR A 821 -6.58 26.78 31.98
CA THR A 821 -7.07 25.42 32.19
C THR A 821 -8.52 25.33 31.76
N ILE A 822 -8.83 24.39 30.88
CA ILE A 822 -10.20 24.02 30.50
C ILE A 822 -10.44 22.56 30.88
N LYS A 823 -11.63 22.26 31.40
CA LYS A 823 -12.06 20.90 31.68
C LYS A 823 -13.45 20.67 31.14
N ALA A 824 -13.62 19.67 30.30
CA ALA A 824 -14.93 19.21 29.89
C ALA A 824 -15.54 18.34 30.99
N VAL A 825 -16.77 18.69 31.41
CA VAL A 825 -17.55 17.91 32.34
C VAL A 825 -18.67 17.22 31.57
N TYR A 826 -18.78 15.94 31.78
CA TYR A 826 -19.80 15.11 31.14
C TYR A 826 -20.75 14.55 32.19
N SER A 827 -22.01 14.33 31.81
CA SER A 827 -23.04 13.66 32.61
C SER A 827 -23.56 12.44 31.88
N GLY A 828 -23.95 11.39 32.59
CA GLY A 828 -24.59 10.23 32.01
C GLY A 828 -23.64 9.35 31.18
N GLY A 829 -22.39 9.29 31.49
CA GLY A 829 -21.50 8.26 30.96
C GLY A 829 -21.78 6.91 31.62
N ALA A 830 -21.55 5.81 30.89
CA ALA A 830 -21.59 4.50 31.51
C ALA A 830 -20.61 4.51 32.71
N SER A 831 -21.09 4.08 33.86
CA SER A 831 -20.21 3.81 35.00
C SER A 831 -19.05 2.94 34.53
N ASN A 832 -17.81 3.36 34.80
CA ASN A 832 -16.55 2.66 34.59
C ASN A 832 -16.67 1.31 33.85
N VAL A 833 -16.89 1.38 32.53
CA VAL A 833 -16.85 0.17 31.71
C VAL A 833 -15.37 -0.13 31.50
N ILE A 834 -14.84 -1.00 32.34
CA ILE A 834 -13.49 -1.53 32.17
C ILE A 834 -13.59 -2.69 31.19
N ASP A 835 -13.03 -2.52 30.00
CA ASP A 835 -12.98 -3.62 29.03
C ASP A 835 -12.32 -4.84 29.69
N GLY A 836 -13.02 -5.96 29.70
CA GLY A 836 -12.57 -7.18 30.38
C GLY A 836 -13.09 -7.37 31.80
N ASP A 837 -13.74 -6.38 32.41
CA ASP A 837 -14.50 -6.53 33.67
C ASP A 837 -15.92 -6.99 33.34
N PHE A 838 -16.09 -8.31 33.32
CA PHE A 838 -17.36 -8.94 32.90
C PHE A 838 -18.35 -9.11 34.02
N ASN A 839 -17.85 -9.13 35.26
CA ASN A 839 -18.67 -9.26 36.47
C ASN A 839 -19.09 -7.91 37.08
N GLY A 840 -18.50 -6.79 36.60
CA GLY A 840 -18.81 -5.44 37.04
C GLY A 840 -18.22 -5.07 38.41
N ASP A 841 -17.16 -5.76 38.84
CA ASP A 841 -16.52 -5.51 40.13
C ASP A 841 -15.40 -4.46 40.08
N THR A 842 -15.20 -3.82 38.91
CA THR A 842 -14.19 -2.81 38.62
C THR A 842 -12.74 -3.32 38.57
N GLN A 843 -12.55 -4.65 38.51
CA GLN A 843 -11.25 -5.28 38.38
C GLN A 843 -11.27 -6.27 37.21
N VAL A 844 -10.24 -6.22 36.36
CA VAL A 844 -10.03 -7.24 35.32
C VAL A 844 -9.14 -8.35 35.90
N ASN A 845 -9.71 -9.51 36.16
CA ASN A 845 -9.00 -10.60 36.82
C ASN A 845 -9.46 -12.00 36.35
N VAL A 846 -9.02 -13.05 37.02
CA VAL A 846 -9.35 -14.42 36.66
C VAL A 846 -10.86 -14.73 36.78
N ALA A 847 -11.61 -13.99 37.60
CA ALA A 847 -13.06 -14.20 37.74
C ALA A 847 -13.76 -13.86 36.41
N ASP A 848 -13.32 -12.80 35.69
CA ASP A 848 -13.84 -12.42 34.37
C ASP A 848 -13.52 -13.46 33.32
N LEU A 849 -12.31 -14.02 33.39
CA LEU A 849 -11.89 -15.11 32.49
C LEU A 849 -12.79 -16.34 32.66
N VAL A 850 -13.13 -16.69 33.89
CA VAL A 850 -14.04 -17.79 34.20
C VAL A 850 -15.46 -17.48 33.69
N LEU A 851 -15.91 -16.23 33.85
CA LEU A 851 -17.24 -15.82 33.43
C LEU A 851 -17.40 -15.85 31.91
N LEU A 852 -16.41 -15.32 31.17
CA LEU A 852 -16.38 -15.41 29.70
C LEU A 852 -16.33 -16.85 29.20
N ASN A 853 -15.51 -17.71 29.82
CA ASN A 853 -15.49 -19.12 29.46
C ASN A 853 -16.86 -19.80 29.67
N GLN A 854 -17.57 -19.45 30.73
CA GLN A 854 -18.92 -20.00 31.02
C GLN A 854 -19.93 -19.54 29.95
N TYR A 855 -19.85 -18.27 29.52
CA TYR A 855 -20.69 -17.73 28.47
C TYR A 855 -20.44 -18.44 27.13
N LEU A 856 -19.16 -18.58 26.72
CA LEU A 856 -18.77 -19.24 25.48
C LEU A 856 -19.13 -20.74 25.45
N LEU A 857 -19.24 -21.38 26.63
CA LEU A 857 -19.75 -22.74 26.79
C LEU A 857 -21.28 -22.83 26.84
N GLY A 858 -21.98 -21.73 26.56
CA GLY A 858 -23.44 -21.68 26.48
C GLY A 858 -24.16 -21.74 27.84
N LYS A 859 -23.45 -21.48 28.95
CA LYS A 859 -24.11 -21.35 30.26
C LYS A 859 -24.87 -20.04 30.36
N LYS A 860 -26.00 -20.04 31.04
CA LYS A 860 -26.74 -18.81 31.35
C LYS A 860 -25.96 -18.00 32.41
N VAL A 861 -25.13 -17.12 31.95
CA VAL A 861 -24.44 -16.09 32.75
C VAL A 861 -24.68 -14.74 32.17
N THR A 862 -24.80 -13.73 33.01
CA THR A 862 -24.86 -12.34 32.57
C THR A 862 -23.43 -11.83 32.50
N ILE A 863 -23.00 -11.33 31.33
CA ILE A 863 -21.70 -10.70 31.14
C ILE A 863 -21.93 -9.31 30.59
N ALA A 864 -21.13 -8.35 31.03
CA ALA A 864 -21.08 -7.00 30.51
C ALA A 864 -19.70 -6.79 29.84
N ASN A 865 -19.61 -5.91 28.86
CA ASN A 865 -18.35 -5.45 28.27
C ASN A 865 -17.41 -6.56 27.76
N ALA A 866 -17.98 -7.62 27.21
CA ALA A 866 -17.27 -8.84 26.85
C ALA A 866 -16.71 -8.84 25.42
N ASP A 867 -17.18 -7.93 24.57
CA ASP A 867 -16.59 -7.67 23.25
C ASP A 867 -15.39 -6.72 23.41
N ILE A 868 -14.23 -7.29 23.75
CA ILE A 868 -12.98 -6.54 24.00
C ILE A 868 -12.36 -6.07 22.69
N ILE A 869 -12.53 -6.87 21.62
CA ILE A 869 -11.98 -6.58 20.29
C ILE A 869 -12.87 -5.57 19.53
N LYS A 870 -14.11 -5.38 20.00
CA LYS A 870 -15.10 -4.45 19.45
C LYS A 870 -15.49 -4.74 17.99
N ASP A 871 -15.57 -6.04 17.67
CA ASP A 871 -16.00 -6.51 16.36
C ASP A 871 -17.50 -6.83 16.28
N GLY A 872 -18.23 -6.65 17.40
CA GLY A 872 -19.67 -6.91 17.53
C GLY A 872 -20.02 -8.35 17.86
N VAL A 873 -19.03 -9.21 18.11
CA VAL A 873 -19.23 -10.64 18.44
C VAL A 873 -18.44 -10.98 19.70
N ILE A 874 -19.09 -11.63 20.66
CA ILE A 874 -18.39 -12.14 21.84
C ILE A 874 -17.98 -13.59 21.56
N ASP A 875 -16.68 -13.83 21.38
CA ASP A 875 -16.15 -15.13 20.99
C ASP A 875 -14.80 -15.49 21.63
N THR A 876 -14.12 -16.48 21.05
CA THR A 876 -12.82 -16.93 21.55
C THR A 876 -11.67 -15.93 21.35
N PHE A 877 -11.84 -14.96 20.47
CA PHE A 877 -10.83 -13.91 20.30
C PHE A 877 -10.84 -12.92 21.45
N ASP A 878 -12.02 -12.59 22.02
CA ASP A 878 -12.12 -11.82 23.25
C ASP A 878 -11.46 -12.55 24.43
N LEU A 879 -11.65 -13.86 24.48
CA LEU A 879 -11.01 -14.70 25.50
C LEU A 879 -9.48 -14.66 25.40
N VAL A 880 -8.94 -14.68 24.18
CA VAL A 880 -7.49 -14.54 23.94
C VAL A 880 -7.01 -13.15 24.36
N GLN A 881 -7.76 -12.12 24.04
CA GLN A 881 -7.41 -10.74 24.40
C GLN A 881 -7.44 -10.54 25.92
N LEU A 882 -8.45 -11.06 26.59
CA LEU A 882 -8.52 -11.03 28.06
C LEU A 882 -7.32 -11.73 28.70
N ARG A 883 -6.93 -12.91 28.19
CA ARG A 883 -5.73 -13.61 28.68
C ARG A 883 -4.46 -12.79 28.53
N LYS A 884 -4.31 -12.09 27.40
CA LYS A 884 -3.18 -11.16 27.19
C LYS A 884 -3.19 -10.01 28.19
N MET A 885 -4.36 -9.47 28.53
CA MET A 885 -4.48 -8.41 29.55
C MET A 885 -4.08 -8.90 30.94
N LEU A 886 -4.43 -10.15 31.28
CA LEU A 886 -4.14 -10.73 32.59
C LEU A 886 -2.68 -11.22 32.73
N THR A 887 -1.93 -11.29 31.64
CA THR A 887 -0.53 -11.75 31.64
C THR A 887 0.49 -10.62 31.48
N LYS A 888 0.02 -9.37 31.34
CA LYS A 888 0.84 -8.16 31.41
C LYS A 888 1.00 -7.70 32.85
#